data_c8b15b78cd65abb7cf028b38d2c4feb9
#
_entry.id   c8b15b78cd65abb7cf028b38d2c4feb9
#
_cell.length_a   1.000
_cell.length_b   1.000
_cell.length_c   1.000
_cell.angle_alpha   90.00
_cell.angle_beta   90.00
_cell.angle_gamma   90.00
#
_symmetry.space_group_name_H-M   'P 1'
#
loop_
_entity.id
_entity.type
_entity.pdbx_description
1 polymer ?
#
loop_
_entity_poly.entity_id
_entity_poly.type
_entity_poly.pdbx_seq_one_letter_code
_entity_poly.pdbx_strand_id
1 'polypeptide(L)'
;MQYLHRLFCTINIFWLNFVGLKGIISPTTKTKDVMMKNLKKILLVFITLVISCSVTISAEKLSKKIIGNTEFYCYKVKTKETIFGIAKKFNVTQDELKQYNPSINNGLKKDFVLLLPVSLIDSRKNNNSTIQQSNPFVHIVKKGETLYGLSKTYGVSQEDIIANNPQVRAGLKLGQEIVIPQPSVKESANEQLNMEGNVLYHTIKQGETLYRLSKNYNISIENILKLNPGVSPENFKIGTVIKIVANAPKTEKRETTVTVMESYIAETGDNLKKIAKRTGVDIDDLEDANPNVGKVKTGMTIQIPVAKTDSVDVVVSEGNEYELQHNDSERIKEIYDSIHYLNSSKSINVALMLPFMLNNSVETKQSKLYTEFYKGFLLALKDVNERYNDNEINVYTYDTEGTTDKLMSILSIDEVKEMDLIFAPDVLEQLDSISSFSKSNGIYVVNTFSVKDENYDNNPYMFQINIPQDNMYADVCDWISKDFKDYEVVFIHKKGNAKKDIADNLKGYLEQERRTVKEVEYSSVLTCEELLEVVNVNEKTLFIPTSGTKASLSQMIPALKKLKDENPVMESAVVGYPEWSVYMEDWKQDFHTINAHFYSRVFVDEKAKDFEKFNSEYLKWYGEDLIESTPCFGYLGYDTGKYFLSEMCKNGKDFNQNSSEYVGLQSSFEFDRINSWSGFVNQALYLVHFTSNDKIEITIK
;
A
#
# COMPACT_ATOMS: atom_id res chain seq x y z
N MET A 1 -4.79 15.82 24.73
CA MET A 1 -3.49 15.83 25.43
C MET A 1 -2.29 15.86 24.49
N GLN A 2 -2.25 15.13 23.37
CA GLN A 2 -1.11 15.17 22.42
C GLN A 2 -0.89 16.53 21.74
N TYR A 3 -1.94 17.31 21.48
CA TYR A 3 -1.83 18.68 20.95
C TYR A 3 -1.19 19.66 21.92
N LEU A 4 -1.50 19.53 23.21
CA LEU A 4 -0.89 20.33 24.28
C LEU A 4 0.60 20.02 24.46
N HIS A 5 0.99 18.75 24.30
CA HIS A 5 2.40 18.34 24.39
C HIS A 5 3.24 18.88 23.20
N ARG A 6 2.69 18.89 21.97
CA ARG A 6 3.34 19.50 20.81
C ARG A 6 3.46 21.02 20.93
N LEU A 7 2.43 21.68 21.46
CA LEU A 7 2.46 23.12 21.71
C LEU A 7 3.52 23.49 22.76
N PHE A 8 3.66 22.68 23.82
CA PHE A 8 4.68 22.85 24.86
C PHE A 8 6.11 22.65 24.36
N CYS A 9 6.32 21.68 23.44
CA CYS A 9 7.63 21.47 22.79
C CYS A 9 7.99 22.64 21.86
N THR A 10 7.02 23.16 21.10
CA THR A 10 7.25 24.30 20.19
C THR A 10 7.55 25.60 20.96
N ILE A 11 6.88 25.82 22.09
CA ILE A 11 7.14 26.97 22.97
C ILE A 11 8.51 26.86 23.64
N ASN A 12 8.94 25.66 24.05
CA ASN A 12 10.28 25.46 24.63
C ASN A 12 11.40 25.66 23.61
N ILE A 13 11.21 25.24 22.37
CA ILE A 13 12.20 25.46 21.26
C ILE A 13 12.30 26.96 20.93
N PHE A 14 11.18 27.68 20.94
CA PHE A 14 11.17 29.14 20.76
C PHE A 14 11.84 29.88 21.89
N TRP A 15 11.67 29.39 23.13
CA TRP A 15 12.28 29.97 24.34
C TRP A 15 13.80 29.70 24.40
N LEU A 16 14.25 28.53 24.05
CA LEU A 16 15.67 28.17 23.95
C LEU A 16 16.42 29.00 22.87
N ASN A 17 15.80 29.24 21.72
CA ASN A 17 16.37 30.11 20.69
C ASN A 17 16.39 31.59 21.11
N PHE A 18 15.45 32.04 21.95
CA PHE A 18 15.39 33.40 22.45
C PHE A 18 16.42 33.66 23.59
N VAL A 19 16.76 32.65 24.36
CA VAL A 19 17.80 32.73 25.40
C VAL A 19 19.21 32.71 24.79
N GLY A 20 19.40 32.00 23.65
CA GLY A 20 20.67 31.96 22.92
C GLY A 20 21.08 33.29 22.27
N LEU A 21 20.10 34.18 21.97
CA LEU A 21 20.33 35.50 21.36
C LEU A 21 20.70 36.60 22.38
N LYS A 22 20.73 36.33 23.69
CA LYS A 22 21.09 37.29 24.73
C LYS A 22 22.58 37.61 24.82
N GLY A 23 23.42 36.92 24.02
CA GLY A 23 24.89 37.11 24.09
C GLY A 23 25.48 38.19 23.18
N ILE A 24 24.69 38.83 22.29
CA ILE A 24 25.28 39.63 21.20
C ILE A 24 24.90 41.12 21.21
N ILE A 25 23.87 41.60 21.94
CA ILE A 25 23.51 43.02 21.97
C ILE A 25 23.09 43.45 23.36
N SER A 26 23.77 44.42 23.99
CA SER A 26 23.37 45.09 25.23
C SER A 26 22.43 46.27 24.91
N PRO A 27 21.12 46.14 25.08
CA PRO A 27 20.19 47.25 24.82
C PRO A 27 20.10 48.20 26.01
N THR A 28 20.03 49.51 25.72
CA THR A 28 19.80 50.59 26.72
C THR A 28 18.44 50.42 27.42
N THR A 29 18.34 50.96 28.66
CA THR A 29 17.17 50.81 29.55
C THR A 29 15.82 51.18 28.89
N LYS A 30 15.77 52.17 27.99
CA LYS A 30 14.55 52.59 27.28
C LYS A 30 14.01 51.56 26.30
N THR A 31 14.86 50.76 25.68
CA THR A 31 14.44 49.69 24.75
C THR A 31 13.89 48.47 25.49
N LYS A 32 14.33 48.19 26.72
CA LYS A 32 13.77 47.10 27.53
C LYS A 32 12.31 47.34 27.93
N ASP A 33 11.94 48.59 28.28
CA ASP A 33 10.58 48.89 28.71
C ASP A 33 9.55 48.85 27.55
N VAL A 34 9.96 49.28 26.37
CA VAL A 34 9.10 49.16 25.15
C VAL A 34 8.92 47.72 24.75
N MET A 35 10.00 46.91 24.81
CA MET A 35 9.94 45.49 24.46
C MET A 35 9.10 44.68 25.47
N MET A 36 9.20 44.98 26.77
CA MET A 36 8.38 44.35 27.80
C MET A 36 6.89 44.76 27.70
N LYS A 37 6.56 46.00 27.35
CA LYS A 37 5.18 46.42 27.08
C LYS A 37 4.56 45.73 25.89
N ASN A 38 5.33 45.55 24.80
CA ASN A 38 4.85 44.84 23.61
C ASN A 38 4.73 43.31 23.86
N LEU A 39 5.63 42.71 24.62
CA LEU A 39 5.56 41.31 25.05
C LEU A 39 4.31 41.03 25.90
N LYS A 40 3.98 41.94 26.87
CA LYS A 40 2.75 41.86 27.67
C LYS A 40 1.48 41.98 26.81
N LYS A 41 1.49 42.84 25.80
CA LYS A 41 0.36 42.96 24.84
C LYS A 41 0.19 41.70 23.99
N ILE A 42 1.28 41.12 23.48
CA ILE A 42 1.26 39.87 22.70
C ILE A 42 0.81 38.71 23.60
N LEU A 43 1.29 38.63 24.82
CA LEU A 43 0.86 37.61 25.80
C LEU A 43 -0.62 37.75 26.14
N LEU A 44 -1.13 38.99 26.29
CA LEU A 44 -2.55 39.24 26.58
C LEU A 44 -3.44 38.85 25.39
N VAL A 45 -3.00 39.11 24.16
CA VAL A 45 -3.70 38.71 22.94
C VAL A 45 -3.67 37.16 22.78
N PHE A 46 -2.56 36.51 23.16
CA PHE A 46 -2.48 35.04 23.14
C PHE A 46 -3.39 34.39 24.21
N ILE A 47 -3.44 34.99 25.42
CA ILE A 47 -4.31 34.50 26.49
C ILE A 47 -5.79 34.70 26.12
N THR A 48 -6.16 35.83 25.49
CA THR A 48 -7.52 36.04 24.98
C THR A 48 -7.87 35.11 23.82
N LEU A 49 -6.90 34.77 22.93
CA LEU A 49 -7.10 33.81 21.85
C LEU A 49 -7.25 32.38 22.40
N VAL A 50 -6.50 31.99 23.40
CA VAL A 50 -6.58 30.67 24.08
C VAL A 50 -7.87 30.53 24.87
N ILE A 51 -8.35 31.62 25.50
CA ILE A 51 -9.63 31.61 26.25
C ILE A 51 -10.82 31.61 25.29
N SER A 52 -10.70 32.19 24.08
CA SER A 52 -11.75 32.13 23.06
C SER A 52 -11.81 30.78 22.32
N CYS A 53 -10.76 29.94 22.39
CA CYS A 53 -10.70 28.60 21.75
C CYS A 53 -11.08 27.45 22.68
N SER A 54 -11.30 27.71 23.98
CA SER A 54 -11.88 26.75 24.94
C SER A 54 -13.40 26.86 24.94
N VAL A 55 -14.05 26.75 23.77
CA VAL A 55 -15.44 26.34 23.72
C VAL A 55 -15.44 24.84 24.09
N THR A 56 -15.62 24.60 25.39
CA THR A 56 -16.10 23.32 25.84
C THR A 56 -17.41 23.05 25.12
N ILE A 57 -17.38 22.09 24.18
CA ILE A 57 -18.60 21.46 23.67
C ILE A 57 -19.18 20.72 24.89
N SER A 58 -19.96 21.44 25.68
CA SER A 58 -20.87 20.83 26.63
C SER A 58 -21.87 20.06 25.75
N ALA A 59 -21.82 18.73 25.81
CA ALA A 59 -22.83 17.91 25.15
C ALA A 59 -24.18 18.31 25.78
N GLU A 60 -24.95 19.10 25.03
CA GLU A 60 -26.28 19.53 25.45
C GLU A 60 -27.13 18.25 25.59
N LYS A 61 -27.46 17.88 26.81
CA LYS A 61 -28.25 16.69 27.09
C LYS A 61 -29.68 16.96 26.62
N LEU A 62 -30.02 16.47 25.42
CA LEU A 62 -31.35 16.60 24.85
C LEU A 62 -32.37 15.87 25.74
N SER A 63 -33.51 16.52 26.04
CA SER A 63 -34.62 15.85 26.68
C SER A 63 -35.25 14.82 25.73
N LYS A 64 -35.68 13.68 26.27
CA LYS A 64 -36.36 12.62 25.51
C LYS A 64 -37.80 12.57 25.88
N LYS A 65 -38.66 12.26 24.90
CA LYS A 65 -40.12 11.97 25.07
C LYS A 65 -40.51 10.77 24.25
N ILE A 66 -41.42 9.98 24.77
CA ILE A 66 -42.09 8.90 24.04
C ILE A 66 -43.39 9.45 23.50
N ILE A 67 -43.65 9.28 22.22
CA ILE A 67 -44.87 9.71 21.54
C ILE A 67 -45.37 8.51 20.73
N GLY A 68 -46.52 7.96 21.11
CA GLY A 68 -46.97 6.66 20.61
C GLY A 68 -45.95 5.56 20.88
N ASN A 69 -45.47 4.90 19.83
CA ASN A 69 -44.50 3.80 19.94
C ASN A 69 -43.03 4.25 19.68
N THR A 70 -42.75 5.56 19.59
CA THR A 70 -41.45 6.06 19.20
C THR A 70 -40.89 7.04 20.24
N GLU A 71 -39.62 6.88 20.62
CA GLU A 71 -38.88 7.81 21.48
C GLU A 71 -38.21 8.92 20.63
N PHE A 72 -38.41 10.18 21.05
CA PHE A 72 -37.88 11.35 20.34
C PHE A 72 -36.95 12.16 21.25
N TYR A 73 -35.90 12.70 20.67
CA TYR A 73 -35.16 13.83 21.23
C TYR A 73 -35.92 15.13 20.93
N CYS A 74 -36.07 15.99 21.92
CA CYS A 74 -36.64 17.32 21.80
C CYS A 74 -35.52 18.37 21.70
N TYR A 75 -35.41 19.03 20.54
CA TYR A 75 -34.40 20.05 20.30
C TYR A 75 -35.02 21.43 20.18
N LYS A 76 -34.63 22.36 21.04
CA LYS A 76 -35.10 23.75 21.01
C LYS A 76 -34.22 24.61 20.09
N VAL A 77 -34.82 25.16 19.02
CA VAL A 77 -34.14 25.96 18.01
C VAL A 77 -33.59 27.24 18.59
N LYS A 78 -32.31 27.53 18.34
CA LYS A 78 -31.59 28.73 18.79
C LYS A 78 -31.71 29.87 17.76
N THR A 79 -31.36 31.07 18.17
CA THR A 79 -31.37 32.27 17.29
C THR A 79 -30.41 32.06 16.13
N LYS A 80 -30.84 32.34 14.90
CA LYS A 80 -30.09 32.24 13.63
C LYS A 80 -29.78 30.80 13.18
N GLU A 81 -30.34 29.77 13.79
CA GLU A 81 -30.25 28.40 13.23
C GLU A 81 -31.15 28.24 12.03
N THR A 82 -30.70 27.47 11.06
CA THR A 82 -31.42 27.14 9.83
C THR A 82 -31.73 25.63 9.78
N ILE A 83 -32.77 25.25 9.01
CA ILE A 83 -33.12 23.84 8.81
C ILE A 83 -31.87 23.05 8.33
N PHE A 84 -31.09 23.63 7.41
CA PHE A 84 -29.85 23.03 6.92
C PHE A 84 -28.81 22.86 8.04
N GLY A 85 -28.60 23.89 8.86
CA GLY A 85 -27.64 23.85 9.98
C GLY A 85 -28.00 22.80 11.03
N ILE A 86 -29.29 22.68 11.35
CA ILE A 86 -29.80 21.68 12.31
C ILE A 86 -29.74 20.29 11.72
N ALA A 87 -30.10 20.09 10.47
CA ALA A 87 -30.01 18.82 9.77
C ALA A 87 -28.55 18.33 9.77
N LYS A 88 -27.58 19.19 9.47
CA LYS A 88 -26.13 18.88 9.55
C LYS A 88 -25.66 18.57 10.97
N LYS A 89 -26.16 19.31 11.98
CA LYS A 89 -25.81 19.12 13.41
C LYS A 89 -26.18 17.72 13.92
N PHE A 90 -27.33 17.21 13.47
CA PHE A 90 -27.85 15.90 13.91
C PHE A 90 -27.59 14.79 12.88
N ASN A 91 -26.86 15.08 11.80
CA ASN A 91 -26.56 14.14 10.72
C ASN A 91 -27.82 13.51 10.09
N VAL A 92 -28.81 14.33 9.82
CA VAL A 92 -30.07 13.96 9.14
C VAL A 92 -30.28 14.80 7.89
N THR A 93 -31.11 14.34 6.98
CA THR A 93 -31.49 15.16 5.81
C THR A 93 -32.53 16.22 6.21
N GLN A 94 -32.66 17.29 5.40
CA GLN A 94 -33.71 18.29 5.63
C GLN A 94 -35.11 17.70 5.49
N ASP A 95 -35.28 16.71 4.63
CA ASP A 95 -36.58 16.07 4.38
C ASP A 95 -36.97 15.16 5.55
N GLU A 96 -36.01 14.41 6.13
CA GLU A 96 -36.25 13.66 7.37
C GLU A 96 -36.61 14.60 8.52
N LEU A 97 -35.93 15.74 8.65
CA LEU A 97 -36.26 16.72 9.69
C LEU A 97 -37.70 17.27 9.50
N LYS A 98 -38.12 17.50 8.26
CA LYS A 98 -39.47 17.96 7.93
C LYS A 98 -40.52 16.85 8.10
N GLN A 99 -40.16 15.60 7.83
CA GLN A 99 -41.06 14.44 7.97
C GLN A 99 -41.61 14.31 9.39
N TYR A 100 -40.73 14.50 10.40
CA TYR A 100 -41.12 14.45 11.81
C TYR A 100 -41.59 15.79 12.36
N ASN A 101 -41.41 16.88 11.62
CA ASN A 101 -41.79 18.24 11.98
C ASN A 101 -42.46 18.97 10.82
N PRO A 102 -43.60 18.54 10.32
CA PRO A 102 -44.25 19.11 9.12
C PRO A 102 -44.47 20.63 9.23
N SER A 103 -44.69 21.14 10.45
CA SER A 103 -44.90 22.58 10.74
C SER A 103 -43.72 23.49 10.34
N ILE A 104 -42.50 22.95 10.20
CA ILE A 104 -41.32 23.76 9.76
C ILE A 104 -41.32 24.04 8.27
N ASN A 105 -42.24 23.44 7.46
CA ASN A 105 -42.38 23.80 6.05
C ASN A 105 -42.79 25.28 5.88
N ASN A 106 -43.42 25.90 6.89
CA ASN A 106 -43.80 27.29 6.93
C ASN A 106 -42.72 28.22 7.55
N GLY A 107 -41.52 27.72 7.71
CA GLY A 107 -40.37 28.44 8.27
C GLY A 107 -40.00 28.03 9.70
N LEU A 108 -38.71 28.16 10.02
CA LEU A 108 -38.15 27.82 11.32
C LEU A 108 -38.13 29.05 12.22
N LYS A 109 -38.66 28.97 13.43
CA LYS A 109 -38.66 30.08 14.41
C LYS A 109 -37.75 29.75 15.61
N LYS A 110 -37.19 30.81 16.21
CA LYS A 110 -36.46 30.68 17.51
C LYS A 110 -37.41 30.09 18.57
N ASP A 111 -36.84 29.29 19.48
CA ASP A 111 -37.52 28.61 20.57
C ASP A 111 -38.51 27.52 20.13
N PHE A 112 -38.59 27.20 18.80
CA PHE A 112 -39.37 26.10 18.28
C PHE A 112 -38.76 24.77 18.75
N VAL A 113 -39.61 23.82 19.19
CA VAL A 113 -39.15 22.49 19.64
C VAL A 113 -39.26 21.52 18.47
N LEU A 114 -38.15 20.96 18.04
CA LEU A 114 -38.08 19.95 17.00
C LEU A 114 -38.03 18.55 17.63
N LEU A 115 -38.77 17.62 17.04
CA LEU A 115 -38.82 16.20 17.38
C LEU A 115 -37.88 15.44 16.45
N LEU A 116 -36.96 14.68 17.02
CA LEU A 116 -35.97 13.89 16.29
C LEU A 116 -36.03 12.44 16.83
N PRO A 117 -36.43 11.44 16.04
CA PRO A 117 -36.47 10.04 16.53
C PRO A 117 -35.13 9.61 17.12
N VAL A 118 -35.12 9.05 18.30
CA VAL A 118 -33.91 8.55 18.98
C VAL A 118 -33.26 7.45 18.12
N SER A 119 -34.04 6.55 17.55
CA SER A 119 -33.57 5.50 16.65
C SER A 119 -32.82 6.06 15.42
N LEU A 120 -33.30 7.16 14.83
CA LEU A 120 -32.68 7.82 13.68
C LEU A 120 -31.36 8.52 14.06
N ILE A 121 -31.33 9.17 15.22
CA ILE A 121 -30.16 9.94 15.68
C ILE A 121 -29.07 9.02 16.25
N ASP A 122 -29.45 8.05 17.07
CA ASP A 122 -28.48 7.17 17.76
C ASP A 122 -27.93 6.09 16.81
N SER A 123 -28.73 5.59 15.84
CA SER A 123 -28.20 4.75 14.77
C SER A 123 -27.14 5.48 13.96
N ARG A 124 -27.27 6.77 13.72
CA ARG A 124 -26.27 7.58 13.00
C ARG A 124 -25.10 8.07 13.87
N LYS A 125 -25.25 8.13 15.17
CA LYS A 125 -24.12 8.32 16.12
C LYS A 125 -23.28 7.04 16.25
N ASN A 126 -23.92 5.87 16.21
CA ASN A 126 -23.25 4.58 16.22
C ASN A 126 -22.81 4.15 14.82
N ASN A 127 -23.43 4.68 13.75
CA ASN A 127 -23.11 4.48 12.34
C ASN A 127 -22.07 5.47 11.80
N ASN A 128 -21.10 5.89 12.63
CA ASN A 128 -19.74 6.09 12.11
C ASN A 128 -19.07 4.73 11.76
N SER A 129 -19.85 3.67 11.76
CA SER A 129 -19.57 2.34 11.22
C SER A 129 -20.89 1.73 10.75
N THR A 130 -21.19 1.89 9.52
CA THR A 130 -21.88 1.03 8.57
C THR A 130 -22.92 1.77 7.71
N ILE A 131 -22.74 1.56 6.43
CA ILE A 131 -23.69 1.48 5.32
C ILE A 131 -23.81 2.67 4.38
N GLN A 132 -23.32 2.35 3.20
CA GLN A 132 -23.78 2.64 1.85
C GLN A 132 -23.82 4.10 1.41
N GLN A 133 -22.67 4.58 1.19
CA GLN A 133 -22.17 5.07 -0.10
C GLN A 133 -20.68 4.75 -0.04
N SER A 134 -20.11 4.15 -1.07
CA SER A 134 -18.70 3.83 -1.19
C SER A 134 -17.82 4.94 -0.61
N ASN A 135 -17.48 4.83 0.68
CA ASN A 135 -16.53 5.79 1.26
C ASN A 135 -15.20 5.52 0.58
N PRO A 136 -14.62 6.50 -0.08
CA PRO A 136 -13.29 6.37 -0.64
C PRO A 136 -12.34 5.98 0.50
N PHE A 137 -11.49 4.99 0.25
CA PHE A 137 -10.44 4.60 1.17
C PHE A 137 -9.43 5.73 1.29
N VAL A 138 -9.00 6.07 2.50
CA VAL A 138 -7.94 7.05 2.73
C VAL A 138 -6.64 6.31 3.01
N HIS A 139 -5.68 6.46 2.11
CA HIS A 139 -4.34 5.95 2.26
C HIS A 139 -3.41 7.03 2.81
N ILE A 140 -2.54 6.67 3.77
CA ILE A 140 -1.47 7.55 4.26
C ILE A 140 -0.18 7.15 3.56
N VAL A 141 0.33 8.03 2.72
CA VAL A 141 1.52 7.79 1.89
C VAL A 141 2.72 7.45 2.79
N LYS A 142 3.33 6.30 2.52
CA LYS A 142 4.53 5.81 3.20
C LYS A 142 5.77 6.21 2.40
N LYS A 143 6.95 6.08 3.02
CA LYS A 143 8.23 6.35 2.38
C LYS A 143 8.42 5.42 1.19
N GLY A 144 8.74 5.98 0.03
CA GLY A 144 9.00 5.23 -1.19
C GLY A 144 7.76 4.87 -2.04
N GLU A 145 6.54 5.17 -1.58
CA GLU A 145 5.35 4.92 -2.38
C GLU A 145 5.22 5.93 -3.53
N THR A 146 4.85 5.41 -4.70
CA THR A 146 4.60 6.19 -5.90
C THR A 146 3.12 6.16 -6.25
N LEU A 147 2.65 7.14 -7.03
CA LEU A 147 1.28 7.17 -7.51
C LEU A 147 0.95 5.91 -8.35
N TYR A 148 1.92 5.45 -9.13
CA TYR A 148 1.83 4.22 -9.90
C TYR A 148 1.72 2.99 -8.97
N GLY A 149 2.60 2.88 -7.97
CA GLY A 149 2.53 1.80 -6.98
C GLY A 149 1.18 1.75 -6.26
N LEU A 150 0.65 2.90 -5.86
CA LEU A 150 -0.67 2.97 -5.23
C LEU A 150 -1.81 2.63 -6.19
N SER A 151 -1.72 3.05 -7.48
CA SER A 151 -2.71 2.69 -8.48
C SER A 151 -2.78 1.18 -8.68
N LYS A 152 -1.65 0.50 -8.68
CA LYS A 152 -1.56 -0.96 -8.77
C LYS A 152 -2.04 -1.65 -7.49
N THR A 153 -1.57 -1.17 -6.33
CA THR A 153 -1.95 -1.73 -5.02
C THR A 153 -3.47 -1.74 -4.82
N TYR A 154 -4.15 -0.70 -5.29
CA TYR A 154 -5.59 -0.55 -5.08
C TYR A 154 -6.44 -0.85 -6.33
N GLY A 155 -5.83 -1.25 -7.45
CA GLY A 155 -6.54 -1.55 -8.70
C GLY A 155 -7.30 -0.36 -9.28
N VAL A 156 -6.80 0.85 -9.07
CA VAL A 156 -7.42 2.12 -9.47
C VAL A 156 -6.50 2.84 -10.42
N SER A 157 -7.02 3.45 -11.49
CA SER A 157 -6.16 4.19 -12.41
C SER A 157 -5.48 5.39 -11.72
N GLN A 158 -4.29 5.76 -12.17
CA GLN A 158 -3.60 6.95 -11.64
C GLN A 158 -4.45 8.22 -11.86
N GLU A 159 -5.15 8.29 -12.98
CA GLU A 159 -6.07 9.37 -13.34
C GLU A 159 -7.22 9.49 -12.35
N ASP A 160 -7.79 8.36 -11.90
CA ASP A 160 -8.86 8.35 -10.90
C ASP A 160 -8.35 8.76 -9.52
N ILE A 161 -7.14 8.32 -9.13
CA ILE A 161 -6.50 8.78 -7.89
C ILE A 161 -6.26 10.29 -7.96
N ILE A 162 -5.72 10.80 -9.08
CA ILE A 162 -5.47 12.24 -9.30
C ILE A 162 -6.79 13.04 -9.30
N ALA A 163 -7.83 12.51 -9.92
CA ALA A 163 -9.15 13.18 -9.97
C ALA A 163 -9.73 13.39 -8.56
N ASN A 164 -9.53 12.42 -7.66
CA ASN A 164 -9.96 12.51 -6.26
C ASN A 164 -8.97 13.26 -5.36
N ASN A 165 -7.74 13.47 -5.82
CA ASN A 165 -6.65 14.14 -5.10
C ASN A 165 -5.84 15.05 -6.03
N PRO A 166 -6.38 16.17 -6.50
CA PRO A 166 -5.71 17.04 -7.47
C PRO A 166 -4.28 17.48 -7.05
N GLN A 167 -4.03 17.52 -5.74
CA GLN A 167 -2.76 17.90 -5.16
C GLN A 167 -1.63 16.89 -5.43
N VAL A 168 -1.94 15.62 -5.76
CA VAL A 168 -0.92 14.59 -6.04
C VAL A 168 -0.29 14.72 -7.43
N ARG A 169 -0.79 15.59 -8.30
CA ARG A 169 -0.13 15.92 -9.58
C ARG A 169 1.27 16.49 -9.41
N ALA A 170 1.54 17.13 -8.28
CA ALA A 170 2.85 17.63 -7.91
C ALA A 170 3.74 16.60 -7.19
N GLY A 171 3.30 15.32 -7.14
CA GLY A 171 3.96 14.23 -6.44
C GLY A 171 3.33 13.90 -5.09
N LEU A 172 3.62 12.69 -4.59
CA LEU A 172 3.19 12.22 -3.27
C LEU A 172 4.14 12.72 -2.18
N LYS A 173 3.59 13.05 -1.01
CA LYS A 173 4.40 13.45 0.16
C LYS A 173 4.24 12.43 1.28
N LEU A 174 5.32 12.08 1.94
CA LEU A 174 5.31 11.21 3.11
C LEU A 174 4.30 11.70 4.17
N GLY A 175 3.43 10.80 4.63
CA GLY A 175 2.36 11.11 5.58
C GLY A 175 1.16 11.86 4.99
N GLN A 176 1.12 12.09 3.69
CA GLN A 176 -0.01 12.69 3.00
C GLN A 176 -1.20 11.73 3.01
N GLU A 177 -2.36 12.23 3.39
CA GLU A 177 -3.61 11.50 3.23
C GLU A 177 -4.13 11.67 1.80
N ILE A 178 -4.34 10.56 1.12
CA ILE A 178 -4.91 10.52 -0.23
C ILE A 178 -6.15 9.62 -0.25
N VAL A 179 -7.13 10.07 -0.98
CA VAL A 179 -8.38 9.35 -1.19
C VAL A 179 -8.21 8.40 -2.35
N ILE A 180 -8.31 7.09 -2.09
CA ILE A 180 -8.31 6.06 -3.13
C ILE A 180 -9.76 5.78 -3.52
N PRO A 181 -10.19 6.11 -4.74
CA PRO A 181 -11.53 5.78 -5.21
C PRO A 181 -11.69 4.27 -5.35
N GLN A 182 -12.92 3.78 -5.26
CA GLN A 182 -13.20 2.37 -5.54
C GLN A 182 -12.94 2.08 -7.03
N PRO A 183 -12.34 0.93 -7.37
CA PRO A 183 -12.13 0.57 -8.76
C PRO A 183 -13.48 0.50 -9.50
N SER A 184 -13.60 1.25 -10.59
CA SER A 184 -14.75 1.13 -11.47
C SER A 184 -14.67 -0.22 -12.16
N VAL A 185 -15.65 -1.10 -11.90
CA VAL A 185 -15.76 -2.41 -12.55
C VAL A 185 -15.95 -2.19 -14.05
N LYS A 186 -14.86 -2.26 -14.81
CA LYS A 186 -14.94 -2.58 -16.23
C LYS A 186 -14.94 -4.11 -16.30
N GLU A 187 -16.09 -4.65 -16.68
CA GLU A 187 -16.26 -6.07 -16.99
C GLU A 187 -15.18 -6.53 -17.95
N SER A 188 -14.22 -7.29 -17.44
CA SER A 188 -13.48 -8.26 -18.24
C SER A 188 -13.95 -9.65 -17.83
N ALA A 189 -14.65 -10.27 -18.74
CA ALA A 189 -15.21 -11.60 -18.59
C ALA A 189 -14.13 -12.65 -18.39
N ASN A 190 -14.42 -13.56 -17.48
CA ASN A 190 -13.86 -14.86 -17.17
C ASN A 190 -12.86 -14.91 -16.02
N GLU A 191 -13.45 -15.05 -14.83
CA GLU A 191 -12.95 -16.02 -13.84
C GLU A 191 -14.09 -16.37 -12.88
N GLN A 192 -14.54 -17.61 -12.99
CA GLN A 192 -15.51 -18.21 -12.08
C GLN A 192 -14.86 -18.50 -10.71
N LEU A 193 -14.72 -17.47 -9.89
CA LEU A 193 -14.85 -17.60 -8.45
C LEU A 193 -16.12 -16.81 -8.10
N ASN A 194 -17.18 -17.52 -7.70
CA ASN A 194 -18.43 -16.93 -7.20
C ASN A 194 -18.15 -16.09 -5.96
N MET A 195 -17.65 -14.87 -6.13
CA MET A 195 -17.59 -13.83 -5.12
C MET A 195 -18.44 -12.66 -5.58
N GLU A 196 -19.75 -12.78 -5.41
CA GLU A 196 -20.68 -11.65 -5.43
C GLU A 196 -20.40 -10.80 -4.18
N GLY A 197 -19.58 -9.77 -4.30
CA GLY A 197 -19.31 -8.85 -3.21
C GLY A 197 -18.40 -7.69 -3.65
N ASN A 198 -18.59 -6.53 -3.04
CA ASN A 198 -17.73 -5.38 -3.27
C ASN A 198 -16.38 -5.61 -2.57
N VAL A 199 -15.28 -5.49 -3.30
CA VAL A 199 -13.92 -5.53 -2.76
C VAL A 199 -13.65 -4.22 -2.02
N LEU A 200 -13.24 -4.32 -0.75
CA LEU A 200 -12.90 -3.20 0.11
C LEU A 200 -11.48 -3.38 0.65
N TYR A 201 -10.80 -2.28 0.92
CA TYR A 201 -9.51 -2.27 1.61
C TYR A 201 -9.69 -1.61 2.99
N HIS A 202 -9.31 -2.32 4.05
CA HIS A 202 -9.45 -1.87 5.42
C HIS A 202 -8.11 -1.74 6.11
N THR A 203 -7.82 -0.58 6.71
CA THR A 203 -6.63 -0.40 7.55
C THR A 203 -6.94 -0.77 9.00
N ILE A 204 -6.25 -1.76 9.53
CA ILE A 204 -6.44 -2.24 10.90
C ILE A 204 -6.20 -1.10 11.90
N LYS A 205 -7.16 -0.84 12.77
CA LYS A 205 -7.14 0.21 13.80
C LYS A 205 -6.91 -0.37 15.19
N GLN A 206 -6.55 0.48 16.13
CA GLN A 206 -6.37 0.09 17.51
C GLN A 206 -7.66 -0.53 18.11
N GLY A 207 -7.53 -1.74 18.67
CA GLY A 207 -8.63 -2.48 19.27
C GLY A 207 -9.50 -3.26 18.29
N GLU A 208 -9.17 -3.30 17.00
CA GLU A 208 -9.81 -4.21 16.04
C GLU A 208 -9.17 -5.59 16.11
N THR A 209 -10.00 -6.61 15.89
CA THR A 209 -9.60 -8.02 15.83
C THR A 209 -10.18 -8.66 14.56
N LEU A 210 -9.61 -9.77 14.09
CA LEU A 210 -10.16 -10.54 12.96
C LEU A 210 -11.64 -10.86 13.17
N TYR A 211 -12.04 -11.21 14.42
CA TYR A 211 -13.42 -11.45 14.78
C TYR A 211 -14.31 -10.23 14.59
N ARG A 212 -13.88 -9.06 15.09
CA ARG A 212 -14.62 -7.80 14.90
C ARG A 212 -14.80 -7.46 13.43
N LEU A 213 -13.74 -7.62 12.64
CA LEU A 213 -13.80 -7.35 11.20
C LEU A 213 -14.71 -8.35 10.50
N SER A 214 -14.68 -9.63 10.87
CA SER A 214 -15.60 -10.64 10.32
C SER A 214 -17.06 -10.28 10.54
N LYS A 215 -17.40 -9.75 11.71
CA LYS A 215 -18.76 -9.27 12.02
C LYS A 215 -19.11 -7.98 11.28
N ASN A 216 -18.20 -7.00 11.28
CA ASN A 216 -18.44 -5.70 10.64
C ASN A 216 -18.68 -5.82 9.13
N TYR A 217 -18.00 -6.75 8.48
CA TYR A 217 -18.08 -6.94 7.02
C TYR A 217 -18.88 -8.16 6.59
N ASN A 218 -19.53 -8.86 7.53
CA ASN A 218 -20.30 -10.08 7.28
C ASN A 218 -19.54 -11.11 6.44
N ILE A 219 -18.28 -11.35 6.80
CA ILE A 219 -17.36 -12.27 6.14
C ILE A 219 -16.75 -13.19 7.20
N SER A 220 -16.53 -14.48 6.88
CA SER A 220 -15.86 -15.39 7.82
C SER A 220 -14.39 -15.01 8.05
N ILE A 221 -13.86 -15.31 9.23
CA ILE A 221 -12.42 -15.13 9.54
C ILE A 221 -11.58 -15.90 8.54
N GLU A 222 -11.99 -17.12 8.19
CA GLU A 222 -11.34 -17.96 7.19
C GLU A 222 -11.20 -17.25 5.84
N ASN A 223 -12.27 -16.60 5.36
CA ASN A 223 -12.23 -15.86 4.10
C ASN A 223 -11.35 -14.60 4.21
N ILE A 224 -11.34 -13.90 5.36
CA ILE A 224 -10.42 -12.78 5.56
C ILE A 224 -8.97 -13.27 5.45
N LEU A 225 -8.62 -14.39 6.10
CA LEU A 225 -7.27 -14.95 6.07
C LEU A 225 -6.91 -15.47 4.67
N LYS A 226 -7.80 -16.18 3.99
CA LYS A 226 -7.58 -16.63 2.60
C LYS A 226 -7.35 -15.47 1.62
N LEU A 227 -8.05 -14.35 1.81
CA LEU A 227 -7.86 -13.15 0.99
C LEU A 227 -6.58 -12.38 1.33
N ASN A 228 -6.02 -12.61 2.51
CA ASN A 228 -4.85 -11.91 3.05
C ASN A 228 -3.84 -12.89 3.65
N PRO A 229 -3.19 -13.73 2.85
CA PRO A 229 -2.24 -14.73 3.37
C PRO A 229 -1.03 -14.13 4.10
N GLY A 230 -0.77 -12.83 3.92
CA GLY A 230 0.25 -12.10 4.68
C GLY A 230 -0.18 -11.73 6.10
N VAL A 231 -1.41 -12.06 6.51
CA VAL A 231 -1.94 -11.80 7.86
C VAL A 231 -2.02 -13.10 8.64
N SER A 232 -1.45 -13.11 9.84
CA SER A 232 -1.59 -14.21 10.81
C SER A 232 -2.14 -13.67 12.13
N PRO A 233 -2.62 -14.54 13.03
CA PRO A 233 -3.02 -14.13 14.38
C PRO A 233 -1.91 -13.38 15.14
N GLU A 234 -0.66 -13.74 14.90
CA GLU A 234 0.54 -13.19 15.55
C GLU A 234 0.96 -11.84 14.93
N ASN A 235 0.70 -11.61 13.64
CA ASN A 235 1.11 -10.39 12.93
C ASN A 235 -0.03 -9.44 12.57
N PHE A 236 -1.21 -9.60 13.19
CA PHE A 236 -2.35 -8.70 12.99
C PHE A 236 -2.07 -7.31 13.57
N LYS A 237 -1.28 -6.52 12.85
CA LYS A 237 -0.72 -5.25 13.33
C LYS A 237 -1.58 -4.04 12.94
N ILE A 238 -1.67 -3.06 13.85
CA ILE A 238 -2.29 -1.76 13.57
C ILE A 238 -1.58 -1.08 12.40
N GLY A 239 -2.35 -0.54 11.46
CA GLY A 239 -1.85 0.11 10.26
C GLY A 239 -1.66 -0.83 9.06
N THR A 240 -1.79 -2.15 9.25
CA THR A 240 -1.81 -3.11 8.12
C THR A 240 -3.10 -2.92 7.32
N VAL A 241 -2.97 -2.87 6.00
CA VAL A 241 -4.13 -2.85 5.09
C VAL A 241 -4.48 -4.28 4.73
N ILE A 242 -5.75 -4.62 4.83
CA ILE A 242 -6.29 -5.92 4.44
C ILE A 242 -7.36 -5.77 3.38
N LYS A 243 -7.43 -6.75 2.47
CA LYS A 243 -8.46 -6.89 1.44
C LYS A 243 -9.65 -7.65 2.01
N ILE A 244 -10.85 -7.11 1.84
CA ILE A 244 -12.10 -7.70 2.31
C ILE A 244 -13.08 -7.73 1.15
N VAL A 245 -13.76 -8.86 0.95
CA VAL A 245 -14.93 -8.95 0.07
C VAL A 245 -16.15 -8.96 0.97
N ALA A 246 -16.78 -7.80 1.13
CA ALA A 246 -17.98 -7.70 1.95
C ALA A 246 -19.15 -8.38 1.23
N ASN A 247 -19.71 -9.39 1.84
CA ASN A 247 -20.95 -9.97 1.35
C ASN A 247 -22.09 -8.98 1.59
N ALA A 248 -23.04 -8.91 0.63
CA ALA A 248 -24.27 -8.17 0.87
C ALA A 248 -24.92 -8.70 2.16
N PRO A 249 -25.27 -7.83 3.12
CA PRO A 249 -25.89 -8.29 4.35
C PRO A 249 -27.17 -9.06 4.01
N LYS A 250 -27.33 -10.24 4.57
CA LYS A 250 -28.62 -10.93 4.52
C LYS A 250 -29.61 -10.07 5.29
N THR A 251 -30.55 -9.50 4.59
CA THR A 251 -31.62 -8.70 5.18
C THR A 251 -32.87 -9.56 5.31
N GLU A 252 -33.40 -9.68 6.51
CA GLU A 252 -34.76 -10.18 6.74
C GLU A 252 -35.69 -8.99 6.87
N LYS A 253 -36.83 -9.05 6.17
CA LYS A 253 -37.88 -8.06 6.34
C LYS A 253 -38.57 -8.31 7.68
N ARG A 254 -38.39 -7.39 8.61
CA ARG A 254 -39.16 -7.35 9.86
C ARG A 254 -40.17 -6.22 9.79
N GLU A 255 -41.42 -6.54 10.08
CA GLU A 255 -42.44 -5.52 10.27
C GLU A 255 -42.18 -4.80 11.59
N THR A 256 -41.93 -3.52 11.50
CA THR A 256 -41.80 -2.62 12.66
C THR A 256 -42.89 -1.56 12.57
N THR A 257 -43.59 -1.36 13.66
CA THR A 257 -44.58 -0.27 13.75
C THR A 257 -43.83 0.99 14.18
N VAL A 258 -43.78 1.97 13.29
CA VAL A 258 -43.14 3.29 13.54
C VAL A 258 -44.23 4.36 13.62
N THR A 259 -44.05 5.34 14.51
CA THR A 259 -44.93 6.50 14.60
C THR A 259 -44.55 7.52 13.55
N VAL A 260 -45.45 7.80 12.62
CA VAL A 260 -45.31 8.83 11.59
C VAL A 260 -46.16 10.04 11.94
N MET A 261 -45.67 11.24 11.73
CA MET A 261 -46.42 12.48 12.00
C MET A 261 -47.23 12.87 10.75
N GLU A 262 -48.57 12.79 10.83
CA GLU A 262 -49.44 13.29 9.79
C GLU A 262 -49.94 14.69 10.12
N SER A 263 -50.09 15.52 9.09
CA SER A 263 -50.57 16.89 9.27
C SER A 263 -52.10 16.99 9.21
N TYR A 264 -52.68 17.59 10.25
CA TYR A 264 -54.11 17.90 10.32
C TYR A 264 -54.32 19.40 10.37
N ILE A 265 -55.18 19.95 9.53
CA ILE A 265 -55.53 21.37 9.54
C ILE A 265 -56.74 21.58 10.44
N ALA A 266 -56.56 22.32 11.54
CA ALA A 266 -57.59 22.54 12.54
C ALA A 266 -58.79 23.35 11.99
N GLU A 267 -59.97 22.83 12.26
CA GLU A 267 -61.25 23.44 11.87
C GLU A 267 -61.74 24.45 12.93
N THR A 268 -62.79 25.19 12.59
CA THR A 268 -63.39 26.16 13.53
C THR A 268 -63.97 25.46 14.73
N GLY A 269 -63.52 25.78 15.94
CA GLY A 269 -63.96 25.20 17.21
C GLY A 269 -63.19 23.96 17.62
N ASP A 270 -62.09 23.61 16.94
CA ASP A 270 -61.21 22.53 17.36
C ASP A 270 -60.37 22.89 18.56
N ASN A 271 -60.06 21.90 19.35
CA ASN A 271 -59.03 21.88 20.38
C ASN A 271 -58.34 20.50 20.39
N LEU A 272 -57.21 20.35 21.03
CA LEU A 272 -56.44 19.09 21.00
C LEU A 272 -57.29 17.89 21.48
N LYS A 273 -58.14 18.03 22.52
CA LYS A 273 -59.05 16.94 22.98
C LYS A 273 -60.04 16.50 21.94
N LYS A 274 -60.62 17.41 21.14
CA LYS A 274 -61.56 17.09 20.07
C LYS A 274 -60.83 16.43 18.89
N ILE A 275 -59.65 16.89 18.56
CA ILE A 275 -58.80 16.32 17.50
C ILE A 275 -58.38 14.92 17.91
N ALA A 276 -57.88 14.68 19.12
CA ALA A 276 -57.51 13.37 19.66
C ALA A 276 -58.64 12.37 19.53
N LYS A 277 -59.90 12.76 19.98
CA LYS A 277 -61.09 11.93 19.86
C LYS A 277 -61.46 11.63 18.40
N ARG A 278 -61.26 12.57 17.48
CA ARG A 278 -61.58 12.41 16.06
C ARG A 278 -60.60 11.52 15.32
N THR A 279 -59.32 11.63 15.67
CA THR A 279 -58.25 10.88 15.03
C THR A 279 -57.91 9.55 15.70
N GLY A 280 -58.49 9.31 16.90
CA GLY A 280 -58.27 8.06 17.67
C GLY A 280 -56.88 8.00 18.32
N VAL A 281 -56.19 9.11 18.44
CA VAL A 281 -54.85 9.24 19.04
C VAL A 281 -55.01 9.62 20.49
N ASP A 282 -54.13 9.11 21.37
CA ASP A 282 -54.08 9.51 22.78
C ASP A 282 -53.83 11.01 22.92
N ILE A 283 -54.51 11.63 23.90
CA ILE A 283 -54.41 13.08 24.07
C ILE A 283 -52.98 13.52 24.50
N ASP A 284 -52.34 12.73 25.32
CA ASP A 284 -50.99 13.05 25.82
C ASP A 284 -49.99 12.92 24.69
N ASP A 285 -50.12 11.87 23.82
CA ASP A 285 -49.32 11.71 22.61
C ASP A 285 -49.54 12.86 21.63
N LEU A 286 -50.79 13.33 21.50
CA LEU A 286 -51.10 14.48 20.62
C LEU A 286 -50.56 15.80 21.16
N GLU A 287 -50.62 16.04 22.47
CA GLU A 287 -50.04 17.22 23.12
C GLU A 287 -48.49 17.19 23.02
N ASP A 288 -47.89 16.04 23.24
CA ASP A 288 -46.46 15.85 23.12
C ASP A 288 -45.94 15.97 21.67
N ALA A 289 -46.72 15.55 20.68
CA ALA A 289 -46.43 15.76 19.26
C ALA A 289 -46.55 17.23 18.85
N ASN A 290 -47.23 18.05 19.63
CA ASN A 290 -47.47 19.48 19.36
C ASN A 290 -46.95 20.42 20.48
N PRO A 291 -45.70 20.33 20.89
CA PRO A 291 -45.17 21.07 22.07
C PRO A 291 -45.19 22.59 21.91
N ASN A 292 -45.41 23.08 20.70
CA ASN A 292 -45.42 24.52 20.39
C ASN A 292 -46.87 25.07 20.28
N VAL A 293 -47.88 24.26 20.52
CA VAL A 293 -49.28 24.63 20.41
C VAL A 293 -49.86 24.91 21.78
N GLY A 294 -50.07 26.18 22.14
CA GLY A 294 -50.74 26.55 23.38
C GLY A 294 -52.25 26.57 23.26
N LYS A 295 -52.81 27.09 22.15
CA LYS A 295 -54.25 27.14 21.87
C LYS A 295 -54.46 26.91 20.36
N VAL A 296 -55.27 25.94 20.02
CA VAL A 296 -55.63 25.63 18.64
C VAL A 296 -56.43 26.77 18.03
N LYS A 297 -56.05 27.20 16.81
CA LYS A 297 -56.76 28.19 16.00
C LYS A 297 -57.17 27.56 14.67
N THR A 298 -58.29 27.95 14.10
CA THR A 298 -58.71 27.56 12.76
C THR A 298 -57.58 27.77 11.72
N GLY A 299 -57.34 26.76 10.91
CA GLY A 299 -56.28 26.77 9.90
C GLY A 299 -54.86 26.43 10.45
N MET A 300 -54.74 26.15 11.75
CA MET A 300 -53.46 25.72 12.36
C MET A 300 -53.16 24.28 11.99
N THR A 301 -51.90 24.00 11.60
CA THR A 301 -51.44 22.64 11.35
C THR A 301 -51.10 21.96 12.67
N ILE A 302 -51.74 20.84 12.97
CA ILE A 302 -51.52 19.96 14.13
C ILE A 302 -50.89 18.69 13.64
N GLN A 303 -49.88 18.20 14.34
CA GLN A 303 -49.20 16.94 14.04
C GLN A 303 -49.92 15.79 14.75
N ILE A 304 -50.37 14.80 13.97
CA ILE A 304 -51.06 13.62 14.46
C ILE A 304 -50.08 12.44 14.45
N PRO A 305 -49.70 11.87 15.61
CA PRO A 305 -48.84 10.69 15.69
C PRO A 305 -49.66 9.43 15.28
N VAL A 306 -49.39 8.90 14.10
CA VAL A 306 -50.09 7.72 13.56
C VAL A 306 -49.12 6.55 13.51
N ALA A 307 -49.53 5.41 14.04
CA ALA A 307 -48.78 4.17 13.96
C ALA A 307 -48.90 3.59 12.54
N LYS A 308 -47.77 3.50 11.81
CA LYS A 308 -47.69 2.79 10.52
C LYS A 308 -46.79 1.59 10.65
N THR A 309 -47.22 0.45 10.14
CA THR A 309 -46.39 -0.75 10.02
C THR A 309 -45.59 -0.61 8.73
N ASP A 310 -44.27 -0.53 8.85
CA ASP A 310 -43.37 -0.50 7.73
C ASP A 310 -42.46 -1.72 7.78
N SER A 311 -42.12 -2.28 6.61
CA SER A 311 -41.18 -3.38 6.51
C SER A 311 -39.76 -2.80 6.44
N VAL A 312 -38.99 -3.00 7.49
CA VAL A 312 -37.58 -2.58 7.55
C VAL A 312 -36.71 -3.79 7.29
N ASP A 313 -35.76 -3.66 6.37
CA ASP A 313 -34.73 -4.65 6.15
C ASP A 313 -33.78 -4.64 7.36
N VAL A 314 -33.85 -5.68 8.19
CA VAL A 314 -32.96 -5.85 9.34
C VAL A 314 -31.81 -6.75 8.93
N VAL A 315 -30.55 -6.24 9.07
CA VAL A 315 -29.36 -7.05 8.85
C VAL A 315 -29.30 -8.15 9.90
N VAL A 316 -29.45 -9.41 9.45
CA VAL A 316 -29.34 -10.58 10.33
C VAL A 316 -27.89 -11.10 10.22
N SER A 317 -27.10 -10.94 11.26
CA SER A 317 -25.82 -11.63 11.39
C SER A 317 -26.11 -13.08 11.82
N GLU A 318 -25.93 -14.04 10.92
CA GLU A 318 -25.86 -15.45 11.32
C GLU A 318 -24.61 -15.67 12.16
N GLY A 319 -24.75 -15.74 13.45
CA GLY A 319 -23.68 -16.08 14.37
C GLY A 319 -24.26 -16.40 15.74
N ASN A 320 -24.12 -17.63 16.16
CA ASN A 320 -24.43 -18.05 17.53
C ASN A 320 -23.72 -17.13 18.53
N GLU A 321 -24.49 -16.38 19.27
CA GLU A 321 -24.08 -15.33 20.20
C GLU A 321 -23.37 -15.85 21.48
N TYR A 322 -23.12 -17.14 21.57
CA TYR A 322 -22.86 -17.79 22.87
C TYR A 322 -21.44 -18.32 23.16
N GLU A 323 -20.47 -18.28 22.25
CA GLU A 323 -19.19 -18.99 22.52
C GLU A 323 -17.89 -18.21 22.38
N LEU A 324 -17.85 -16.92 22.15
CA LEU A 324 -16.63 -16.22 21.72
C LEU A 324 -16.06 -15.21 22.73
N GLN A 325 -16.20 -15.40 24.02
CA GLN A 325 -15.63 -14.46 25.01
C GLN A 325 -14.26 -14.86 25.61
N HIS A 326 -13.78 -16.10 25.42
CA HIS A 326 -12.53 -16.52 26.10
C HIS A 326 -11.51 -17.33 25.28
N ASN A 327 -11.80 -17.75 24.04
CA ASN A 327 -10.88 -18.58 23.22
C ASN A 327 -10.68 -18.08 21.78
N ASP A 328 -10.84 -16.80 21.52
CA ASP A 328 -10.77 -16.27 20.16
C ASP A 328 -9.40 -16.47 19.50
N SER A 329 -8.32 -16.35 20.25
CA SER A 329 -6.96 -16.48 19.70
C SER A 329 -6.59 -17.94 19.37
N GLU A 330 -6.98 -18.91 20.19
CA GLU A 330 -6.72 -20.32 19.90
C GLU A 330 -7.53 -20.80 18.70
N ARG A 331 -8.83 -20.46 18.65
CA ARG A 331 -9.70 -20.81 17.51
C ARG A 331 -9.29 -20.12 16.22
N ILE A 332 -8.88 -18.85 16.27
CA ILE A 332 -8.35 -18.13 15.11
C ILE A 332 -7.07 -18.81 14.63
N LYS A 333 -6.22 -19.26 15.57
CA LYS A 333 -5.02 -20.02 15.26
C LYS A 333 -5.35 -21.36 14.63
N GLU A 334 -6.32 -22.11 15.17
CA GLU A 334 -6.80 -23.37 14.56
C GLU A 334 -7.33 -23.14 13.13
N ILE A 335 -8.10 -22.08 12.89
CA ILE A 335 -8.57 -21.72 11.56
C ILE A 335 -7.38 -21.40 10.65
N TYR A 336 -6.43 -20.58 11.14
CA TYR A 336 -5.23 -20.23 10.41
C TYR A 336 -4.40 -21.47 10.07
N ASP A 337 -4.14 -22.33 11.07
CA ASP A 337 -3.41 -23.57 10.91
C ASP A 337 -4.13 -24.52 9.95
N SER A 338 -5.49 -24.56 9.94
CA SER A 338 -6.27 -25.40 9.01
C SER A 338 -6.20 -24.94 7.56
N ILE A 339 -6.12 -23.62 7.34
CA ILE A 339 -5.95 -23.02 6.00
C ILE A 339 -4.54 -23.28 5.49
N HIS A 340 -3.56 -23.21 6.38
CA HIS A 340 -2.13 -23.34 6.10
C HIS A 340 -1.60 -24.73 6.50
N TYR A 341 -2.50 -25.64 6.95
CA TYR A 341 -2.11 -26.99 7.36
C TYR A 341 -1.47 -27.71 6.19
N LEU A 342 -0.20 -27.77 6.28
CA LEU A 342 0.65 -28.42 5.32
C LEU A 342 0.72 -29.88 5.71
N ASN A 343 0.37 -30.71 4.74
CA ASN A 343 0.82 -32.08 4.80
C ASN A 343 2.31 -32.06 5.13
N SER A 344 2.65 -32.56 6.29
CA SER A 344 4.02 -32.87 6.67
C SER A 344 4.55 -34.08 5.86
N SER A 345 4.12 -34.16 4.57
CA SER A 345 4.65 -35.15 3.65
C SER A 345 6.13 -34.79 3.46
N LYS A 346 7.00 -35.72 3.74
CA LYS A 346 8.44 -35.59 3.48
C LYS A 346 8.74 -35.55 1.97
N SER A 347 7.73 -35.55 1.11
CA SER A 347 7.82 -35.51 -0.35
C SER A 347 7.49 -34.12 -0.85
N ILE A 348 8.38 -33.56 -1.65
CA ILE A 348 8.29 -32.25 -2.28
C ILE A 348 8.23 -32.43 -3.78
N ASN A 349 7.13 -32.01 -4.43
CA ASN A 349 6.92 -32.14 -5.87
C ASN A 349 7.14 -30.80 -6.56
N VAL A 350 8.11 -30.74 -7.46
CA VAL A 350 8.51 -29.51 -8.14
C VAL A 350 8.39 -29.69 -9.67
N ALA A 351 7.69 -28.77 -10.35
CA ALA A 351 7.60 -28.73 -11.79
C ALA A 351 8.52 -27.65 -12.38
N LEU A 352 9.32 -28.02 -13.37
CA LEU A 352 10.04 -27.09 -14.24
C LEU A 352 9.30 -27.02 -15.57
N MET A 353 8.63 -25.89 -15.84
CA MET A 353 7.87 -25.66 -17.06
C MET A 353 8.65 -24.67 -17.93
N LEU A 354 9.51 -25.18 -18.81
CA LEU A 354 10.46 -24.39 -19.57
C LEU A 354 10.35 -24.67 -21.08
N PRO A 355 10.62 -23.69 -21.94
CA PRO A 355 10.53 -23.87 -23.40
C PRO A 355 11.83 -24.47 -23.95
N PHE A 356 12.04 -25.75 -23.72
CA PHE A 356 13.20 -26.47 -24.25
C PHE A 356 13.14 -26.64 -25.75
N MET A 357 11.94 -26.64 -26.34
CA MET A 357 11.72 -26.78 -27.81
C MET A 357 12.31 -28.04 -28.40
N LEU A 358 12.14 -29.16 -27.71
CA LEU A 358 12.73 -30.46 -28.07
C LEU A 358 12.27 -31.00 -29.43
N ASN A 359 11.12 -30.55 -29.93
CA ASN A 359 10.58 -30.95 -31.21
C ASN A 359 11.17 -30.15 -32.41
N ASN A 360 11.97 -29.10 -32.15
CA ASN A 360 12.59 -28.33 -33.21
C ASN A 360 13.79 -29.06 -33.82
N SER A 361 13.90 -29.04 -35.13
CA SER A 361 15.02 -29.67 -35.86
C SER A 361 16.37 -28.97 -35.67
N VAL A 362 16.34 -27.71 -35.15
CA VAL A 362 17.53 -26.92 -34.86
C VAL A 362 17.40 -26.32 -33.48
N GLU A 363 18.39 -26.56 -32.67
CA GLU A 363 18.48 -25.98 -31.32
C GLU A 363 18.75 -24.48 -31.39
N THR A 364 17.92 -23.69 -30.73
CA THR A 364 18.07 -22.23 -30.69
C THR A 364 18.97 -21.80 -29.52
N LYS A 365 19.52 -20.57 -29.58
CA LYS A 365 20.26 -20.02 -28.43
C LYS A 365 19.38 -20.02 -27.16
N GLN A 366 18.10 -19.70 -27.31
CA GLN A 366 17.16 -19.65 -26.19
C GLN A 366 16.92 -21.02 -25.57
N SER A 367 16.68 -22.06 -26.37
CA SER A 367 16.50 -23.42 -25.84
C SER A 367 17.74 -23.91 -25.12
N LYS A 368 18.95 -23.56 -25.59
CA LYS A 368 20.21 -23.86 -24.90
C LYS A 368 20.30 -23.20 -23.53
N LEU A 369 19.89 -21.93 -23.42
CA LEU A 369 19.89 -21.22 -22.13
C LEU A 369 18.94 -21.87 -21.12
N TYR A 370 17.75 -22.30 -21.53
CA TYR A 370 16.85 -23.04 -20.63
C TYR A 370 17.38 -24.42 -20.27
N THR A 371 18.08 -25.08 -21.18
CA THR A 371 18.78 -26.33 -20.87
C THR A 371 19.90 -26.09 -19.86
N GLU A 372 20.62 -25.00 -19.98
CA GLU A 372 21.66 -24.60 -19.03
C GLU A 372 21.08 -24.29 -17.65
N PHE A 373 19.94 -23.57 -17.58
CA PHE A 373 19.20 -23.36 -16.34
C PHE A 373 18.84 -24.70 -15.67
N TYR A 374 18.30 -25.64 -16.44
CA TYR A 374 17.95 -26.97 -15.96
C TYR A 374 19.16 -27.71 -15.40
N LYS A 375 20.32 -27.67 -16.10
CA LYS A 375 21.57 -28.27 -15.63
C LYS A 375 22.03 -27.67 -14.30
N GLY A 376 21.98 -26.33 -14.17
CA GLY A 376 22.29 -25.64 -12.92
C GLY A 376 21.33 -26.07 -11.79
N PHE A 377 20.04 -26.15 -12.09
CA PHE A 377 19.02 -26.62 -11.13
C PHE A 377 19.29 -28.06 -10.64
N LEU A 378 19.70 -28.97 -11.54
CA LEU A 378 20.05 -30.34 -11.15
C LEU A 378 21.26 -30.41 -10.22
N LEU A 379 22.25 -29.53 -10.39
CA LEU A 379 23.37 -29.41 -9.44
C LEU A 379 22.91 -28.89 -8.08
N ALA A 380 21.97 -27.95 -8.05
CA ALA A 380 21.35 -27.49 -6.81
C ALA A 380 20.57 -28.61 -6.13
N LEU A 381 19.78 -29.38 -6.89
CA LEU A 381 19.04 -30.54 -6.38
C LEU A 381 19.98 -31.57 -5.73
N LYS A 382 21.13 -31.84 -6.37
CA LYS A 382 22.16 -32.73 -5.82
C LYS A 382 22.64 -32.20 -4.47
N ASP A 383 23.07 -30.94 -4.39
CA ASP A 383 23.59 -30.33 -3.15
C ASP A 383 22.53 -30.30 -2.03
N VAL A 384 21.25 -30.06 -2.38
CA VAL A 384 20.14 -30.07 -1.42
C VAL A 384 19.84 -31.48 -0.90
N ASN A 385 19.79 -32.47 -1.80
CA ASN A 385 19.58 -33.88 -1.40
C ASN A 385 20.71 -34.42 -0.51
N GLU A 386 21.96 -34.00 -0.75
CA GLU A 386 23.10 -34.34 0.11
C GLU A 386 22.94 -33.73 1.53
N ARG A 387 22.32 -32.57 1.65
CA ARG A 387 22.14 -31.86 2.91
C ARG A 387 20.88 -32.24 3.67
N TYR A 388 19.79 -32.52 2.97
CA TYR A 388 18.44 -32.77 3.52
C TYR A 388 17.94 -34.15 3.10
N ASN A 389 18.72 -35.21 3.44
CA ASN A 389 18.51 -36.59 3.02
C ASN A 389 17.25 -37.27 3.59
N ASP A 390 16.53 -36.61 4.52
CA ASP A 390 15.27 -37.08 5.07
C ASP A 390 14.05 -36.67 4.22
N ASN A 391 14.25 -35.79 3.24
CA ASN A 391 13.20 -35.31 2.33
C ASN A 391 13.31 -36.03 0.98
N GLU A 392 12.18 -36.34 0.38
CA GLU A 392 12.09 -36.85 -0.99
C GLU A 392 11.72 -35.69 -1.91
N ILE A 393 12.59 -35.33 -2.86
CA ILE A 393 12.33 -34.24 -3.82
C ILE A 393 12.12 -34.84 -5.19
N ASN A 394 10.90 -34.70 -5.71
CA ASN A 394 10.51 -35.15 -7.04
C ASN A 394 10.49 -33.97 -7.99
N VAL A 395 11.26 -34.04 -9.07
CA VAL A 395 11.34 -32.99 -10.09
C VAL A 395 10.72 -33.47 -11.39
N TYR A 396 9.64 -32.78 -11.79
CA TYR A 396 8.92 -33.03 -13.02
C TYR A 396 9.29 -31.96 -14.04
N THR A 397 9.71 -32.35 -15.22
CA THR A 397 10.16 -31.42 -16.26
C THR A 397 9.25 -31.46 -17.46
N TYR A 398 8.70 -30.31 -17.83
CA TYR A 398 7.76 -30.14 -18.92
C TYR A 398 8.31 -29.16 -19.96
N ASP A 399 8.31 -29.59 -21.26
CA ASP A 399 8.62 -28.70 -22.37
C ASP A 399 7.35 -27.94 -22.79
N THR A 400 7.33 -26.63 -22.55
CA THR A 400 6.21 -25.76 -22.93
C THR A 400 6.22 -25.39 -24.40
N GLU A 401 7.25 -25.75 -25.14
CA GLU A 401 7.47 -25.41 -26.55
C GLU A 401 7.28 -23.91 -26.86
N GLY A 402 7.30 -23.05 -25.83
CA GLY A 402 7.06 -21.62 -25.91
C GLY A 402 5.65 -21.23 -26.36
N THR A 403 4.67 -22.15 -26.31
CA THR A 403 3.30 -21.92 -26.79
C THR A 403 2.28 -22.06 -25.66
N THR A 404 1.26 -21.20 -25.67
CA THR A 404 0.18 -21.23 -24.67
C THR A 404 -0.66 -22.51 -24.77
N ASP A 405 -0.92 -23.01 -25.99
CA ASP A 405 -1.67 -24.25 -26.19
C ASP A 405 -0.98 -25.45 -25.53
N LYS A 406 0.34 -25.56 -25.71
CA LYS A 406 1.12 -26.63 -25.07
C LYS A 406 1.09 -26.51 -23.55
N LEU A 407 1.27 -25.30 -23.02
CA LEU A 407 1.15 -25.06 -21.60
C LEU A 407 -0.23 -25.47 -21.08
N MET A 408 -1.33 -25.06 -21.72
CA MET A 408 -2.68 -25.43 -21.29
C MET A 408 -2.88 -26.96 -21.28
N SER A 409 -2.28 -27.67 -22.23
CA SER A 409 -2.29 -29.15 -22.23
C SER A 409 -1.54 -29.72 -21.02
N ILE A 410 -0.41 -29.13 -20.62
CA ILE A 410 0.35 -29.50 -19.42
C ILE A 410 -0.46 -29.24 -18.15
N LEU A 411 -1.05 -28.03 -18.01
CA LEU A 411 -1.85 -27.67 -16.83
C LEU A 411 -3.13 -28.51 -16.68
N SER A 412 -3.58 -29.20 -17.74
CA SER A 412 -4.72 -30.11 -17.69
C SER A 412 -4.37 -31.50 -17.14
N ILE A 413 -3.10 -31.82 -16.94
CA ILE A 413 -2.62 -33.10 -16.36
C ILE A 413 -2.91 -33.09 -14.87
N ASP A 414 -3.57 -34.13 -14.36
CA ASP A 414 -3.97 -34.18 -12.94
C ASP A 414 -2.76 -34.15 -11.98
N GLU A 415 -1.65 -34.79 -12.35
CA GLU A 415 -0.41 -34.78 -11.55
C GLU A 415 0.15 -33.37 -11.37
N VAL A 416 -0.14 -32.43 -12.28
CA VAL A 416 0.34 -31.04 -12.14
C VAL A 416 -0.38 -30.30 -11.02
N LYS A 417 -1.58 -30.73 -10.64
CA LYS A 417 -2.30 -30.17 -9.48
C LYS A 417 -1.72 -30.61 -8.14
N GLU A 418 -0.91 -31.66 -8.14
CA GLU A 418 -0.22 -32.19 -6.95
C GLU A 418 1.18 -31.57 -6.75
N MET A 419 1.55 -30.60 -7.56
CA MET A 419 2.83 -29.91 -7.41
C MET A 419 2.78 -28.95 -6.19
N ASP A 420 3.92 -28.84 -5.52
CA ASP A 420 4.12 -27.87 -4.44
C ASP A 420 4.68 -26.56 -4.98
N LEU A 421 5.50 -26.64 -6.02
CA LEU A 421 6.22 -25.51 -6.61
C LEU A 421 6.33 -25.66 -8.14
N ILE A 422 6.09 -24.58 -8.88
CA ILE A 422 6.27 -24.50 -10.32
C ILE A 422 7.27 -23.42 -10.67
N PHE A 423 8.34 -23.73 -11.40
CA PHE A 423 9.20 -22.75 -12.05
C PHE A 423 8.62 -22.42 -13.42
N ALA A 424 8.21 -21.16 -13.60
CA ALA A 424 7.47 -20.71 -14.76
C ALA A 424 8.39 -20.22 -15.90
N PRO A 425 7.95 -20.31 -17.19
CA PRO A 425 8.65 -19.73 -18.32
C PRO A 425 8.58 -18.20 -18.34
N ASP A 426 9.29 -17.55 -19.27
CA ASP A 426 9.36 -16.08 -19.39
C ASP A 426 8.29 -15.46 -20.31
N VAL A 427 7.40 -16.25 -20.87
CA VAL A 427 6.34 -15.80 -21.78
C VAL A 427 5.17 -15.25 -20.97
N LEU A 428 4.88 -13.94 -21.09
CA LEU A 428 3.85 -13.27 -20.28
C LEU A 428 2.47 -13.93 -20.35
N GLU A 429 2.01 -14.30 -21.55
CA GLU A 429 0.72 -14.98 -21.73
C GLU A 429 0.66 -16.35 -21.02
N GLN A 430 1.81 -17.03 -20.92
CA GLN A 430 1.92 -18.28 -20.18
C GLN A 430 1.94 -18.02 -18.66
N LEU A 431 2.57 -16.94 -18.21
CA LEU A 431 2.59 -16.54 -16.80
C LEU A 431 1.18 -16.24 -16.29
N ASP A 432 0.34 -15.57 -17.05
CA ASP A 432 -1.07 -15.33 -16.69
C ASP A 432 -1.85 -16.64 -16.47
N SER A 433 -1.64 -17.61 -17.37
CA SER A 433 -2.30 -18.91 -17.28
C SER A 433 -1.81 -19.72 -16.07
N ILE A 434 -0.49 -19.72 -15.81
CA ILE A 434 0.11 -20.38 -14.63
C ILE A 434 -0.32 -19.68 -13.35
N SER A 435 -0.37 -18.35 -13.34
CA SER A 435 -0.82 -17.58 -12.16
C SER A 435 -2.26 -17.94 -11.80
N SER A 436 -3.15 -17.99 -12.77
CA SER A 436 -4.55 -18.39 -12.55
C SER A 436 -4.66 -19.84 -12.04
N PHE A 437 -3.89 -20.75 -12.63
CA PHE A 437 -3.83 -22.14 -12.19
C PHE A 437 -3.29 -22.29 -10.76
N SER A 438 -2.18 -21.62 -10.47
CA SER A 438 -1.54 -21.55 -9.17
C SER A 438 -2.51 -21.10 -8.08
N LYS A 439 -3.18 -19.97 -8.32
CA LYS A 439 -4.14 -19.38 -7.39
C LYS A 439 -5.33 -20.30 -7.11
N SER A 440 -5.80 -21.02 -8.14
CA SER A 440 -6.94 -21.94 -8.01
C SER A 440 -6.60 -23.22 -7.25
N ASN A 441 -5.33 -23.65 -7.28
CA ASN A 441 -4.88 -24.91 -6.67
C ASN A 441 -3.99 -24.71 -5.42
N GLY A 442 -3.65 -23.47 -5.05
CA GLY A 442 -2.78 -23.16 -3.91
C GLY A 442 -1.33 -23.61 -4.12
N ILE A 443 -0.84 -23.60 -5.37
CA ILE A 443 0.50 -24.05 -5.74
C ILE A 443 1.43 -22.84 -5.87
N TYR A 444 2.61 -22.91 -5.28
CA TYR A 444 3.60 -21.84 -5.42
C TYR A 444 4.19 -21.79 -6.83
N VAL A 445 4.41 -20.58 -7.32
CA VAL A 445 5.03 -20.31 -8.64
C VAL A 445 6.20 -19.38 -8.50
N VAL A 446 7.31 -19.74 -9.12
CA VAL A 446 8.52 -18.91 -9.22
C VAL A 446 8.61 -18.32 -10.62
N ASN A 447 8.41 -17.02 -10.74
CA ASN A 447 8.75 -16.27 -11.94
C ASN A 447 10.23 -15.89 -11.91
N THR A 448 11.03 -16.70 -12.59
CA THR A 448 12.50 -16.57 -12.58
C THR A 448 13.01 -15.55 -13.60
N PHE A 449 12.33 -15.41 -14.74
CA PHE A 449 12.92 -14.77 -15.93
C PHE A 449 12.32 -13.39 -16.22
N SER A 450 11.00 -13.24 -16.10
CA SER A 450 10.33 -12.01 -16.49
C SER A 450 10.50 -10.90 -15.43
N VAL A 451 10.75 -9.67 -15.92
CA VAL A 451 10.75 -8.44 -15.11
C VAL A 451 9.48 -7.61 -15.28
N LYS A 452 8.61 -8.00 -16.23
CA LYS A 452 7.42 -7.22 -16.63
C LYS A 452 6.12 -7.83 -16.12
N ASP A 453 6.20 -8.97 -15.46
CA ASP A 453 5.03 -9.64 -14.93
C ASP A 453 4.55 -8.93 -13.65
N GLU A 454 3.25 -8.71 -13.56
CA GLU A 454 2.59 -8.04 -12.43
C GLU A 454 1.61 -9.00 -11.70
N ASN A 455 1.58 -10.28 -12.08
CA ASN A 455 0.68 -11.26 -11.49
C ASN A 455 0.88 -11.43 -9.97
N TYR A 456 2.10 -11.19 -9.49
CA TYR A 456 2.42 -11.22 -8.04
C TYR A 456 1.58 -10.23 -7.23
N ASP A 457 1.07 -9.14 -7.80
CA ASP A 457 0.25 -8.16 -7.08
C ASP A 457 -1.06 -8.75 -6.54
N ASN A 458 -1.58 -9.77 -7.21
CA ASN A 458 -2.87 -10.37 -6.90
C ASN A 458 -2.83 -11.89 -6.71
N ASN A 459 -1.67 -12.51 -6.82
CA ASN A 459 -1.49 -13.94 -6.59
C ASN A 459 -0.57 -14.18 -5.38
N PRO A 460 -1.12 -14.59 -4.22
CA PRO A 460 -0.35 -14.79 -2.98
C PRO A 460 0.66 -15.94 -3.04
N TYR A 461 0.58 -16.80 -4.05
CA TYR A 461 1.46 -17.96 -4.24
C TYR A 461 2.61 -17.68 -5.21
N MET A 462 2.77 -16.45 -5.68
CA MET A 462 3.77 -16.11 -6.69
C MET A 462 5.02 -15.51 -6.08
N PHE A 463 6.20 -15.98 -6.51
CA PHE A 463 7.52 -15.43 -6.20
C PHE A 463 8.10 -14.75 -7.43
N GLN A 464 8.38 -13.47 -7.32
CA GLN A 464 9.01 -12.66 -8.34
C GLN A 464 10.50 -12.54 -8.04
N ILE A 465 11.36 -13.23 -8.80
CA ILE A 465 12.82 -13.24 -8.62
C ILE A 465 13.44 -11.91 -9.00
N ASN A 466 13.07 -11.38 -10.16
CA ASN A 466 13.58 -10.10 -10.63
C ASN A 466 12.81 -8.96 -9.99
N ILE A 467 13.50 -8.11 -9.23
CA ILE A 467 12.91 -6.91 -8.62
C ILE A 467 12.22 -6.09 -9.71
N PRO A 468 10.92 -5.77 -9.58
CA PRO A 468 10.24 -4.88 -10.49
C PRO A 468 10.94 -3.53 -10.57
N GLN A 469 10.89 -2.89 -11.72
CA GLN A 469 11.68 -1.68 -11.98
C GLN A 469 11.37 -0.55 -11.01
N ASP A 470 10.12 -0.35 -10.68
CA ASP A 470 9.68 0.73 -9.78
C ASP A 470 10.13 0.50 -8.34
N ASN A 471 10.09 -0.76 -7.85
CA ASN A 471 10.59 -1.11 -6.52
C ASN A 471 12.10 -0.86 -6.44
N MET A 472 12.85 -1.28 -7.45
CA MET A 472 14.29 -1.05 -7.55
C MET A 472 14.62 0.45 -7.56
N TYR A 473 13.81 1.29 -8.22
CA TYR A 473 14.01 2.73 -8.24
C TYR A 473 13.87 3.36 -6.85
N ALA A 474 12.89 2.93 -6.06
CA ALA A 474 12.71 3.41 -4.70
C ALA A 474 13.93 3.09 -3.82
N ASP A 475 14.45 1.86 -3.92
CA ASP A 475 15.64 1.42 -3.18
C ASP A 475 16.91 2.18 -3.59
N VAL A 476 17.09 2.42 -4.89
CA VAL A 476 18.21 3.20 -5.41
C VAL A 476 18.13 4.66 -4.96
N CYS A 477 16.95 5.27 -4.98
CA CYS A 477 16.76 6.63 -4.47
C CYS A 477 17.08 6.74 -2.98
N ASP A 478 16.62 5.78 -2.17
CA ASP A 478 16.93 5.72 -0.73
C ASP A 478 18.43 5.53 -0.47
N TRP A 479 19.08 4.65 -1.23
CA TRP A 479 20.52 4.45 -1.17
C TRP A 479 21.29 5.73 -1.48
N ILE A 480 21.02 6.37 -2.62
CA ILE A 480 21.70 7.60 -3.04
C ILE A 480 21.48 8.72 -2.02
N SER A 481 20.28 8.83 -1.49
CA SER A 481 19.95 9.84 -0.48
C SER A 481 20.72 9.64 0.83
N LYS A 482 20.96 8.39 1.24
CA LYS A 482 21.66 8.06 2.49
C LYS A 482 23.19 8.14 2.35
N ASP A 483 23.73 7.46 1.34
CA ASP A 483 25.18 7.29 1.21
C ASP A 483 25.85 8.55 0.64
N PHE A 484 25.15 9.30 -0.19
CA PHE A 484 25.64 10.54 -0.80
C PHE A 484 24.94 11.79 -0.26
N LYS A 485 24.47 11.77 1.00
CA LYS A 485 23.73 12.89 1.62
C LYS A 485 24.47 14.23 1.59
N ASP A 486 25.81 14.19 1.69
CA ASP A 486 26.68 15.36 1.75
C ASP A 486 27.26 15.76 0.36
N TYR A 487 26.79 15.08 -0.71
CA TYR A 487 27.23 15.36 -2.08
C TYR A 487 26.27 16.31 -2.78
N GLU A 488 26.82 17.24 -3.54
CA GLU A 488 26.09 17.99 -4.55
C GLU A 488 25.81 17.07 -5.74
N VAL A 489 24.56 17.04 -6.24
CA VAL A 489 24.17 16.10 -7.31
C VAL A 489 24.15 16.80 -8.65
N VAL A 490 24.88 16.24 -9.63
CA VAL A 490 24.97 16.75 -10.99
C VAL A 490 24.54 15.69 -11.99
N PHE A 491 23.42 15.93 -12.68
CA PHE A 491 22.98 15.06 -13.78
C PHE A 491 23.75 15.40 -15.07
N ILE A 492 24.26 14.37 -15.74
CA ILE A 492 24.96 14.50 -17.03
C ILE A 492 24.02 14.07 -18.16
N HIS A 493 23.63 14.99 -19.02
CA HIS A 493 22.68 14.76 -20.08
C HIS A 493 23.24 15.06 -21.47
N LYS A 494 23.05 14.14 -22.43
CA LYS A 494 23.35 14.39 -23.84
C LYS A 494 22.15 15.01 -24.55
N LYS A 495 22.36 16.14 -25.21
CA LYS A 495 21.32 16.85 -25.96
C LYS A 495 20.66 15.96 -27.02
N GLY A 496 19.33 15.92 -27.01
CA GLY A 496 18.53 15.13 -27.93
C GLY A 496 18.39 13.65 -27.61
N ASN A 497 19.02 13.14 -26.55
CA ASN A 497 18.80 11.77 -26.10
C ASN A 497 17.63 11.71 -25.10
N ALA A 498 16.92 10.57 -25.14
CA ALA A 498 15.95 10.28 -24.09
C ALA A 498 16.68 10.07 -22.76
N LYS A 499 16.12 10.61 -21.68
CA LYS A 499 16.54 10.34 -20.31
C LYS A 499 15.97 9.00 -19.86
N LYS A 500 16.67 8.30 -18.97
CA LYS A 500 16.08 7.14 -18.27
C LYS A 500 15.04 7.62 -17.27
N ASP A 501 13.96 6.88 -17.14
CA ASP A 501 12.87 7.19 -16.20
C ASP A 501 13.38 7.33 -14.76
N ILE A 502 14.35 6.50 -14.36
CA ILE A 502 14.98 6.61 -13.03
C ILE A 502 15.66 7.95 -12.80
N ALA A 503 16.25 8.58 -13.83
CA ALA A 503 16.93 9.87 -13.67
C ALA A 503 15.90 10.97 -13.30
N ASP A 504 14.74 10.96 -13.92
CA ASP A 504 13.68 11.91 -13.62
C ASP A 504 13.03 11.61 -12.25
N ASN A 505 12.82 10.33 -11.92
CA ASN A 505 12.33 9.91 -10.61
C ASN A 505 13.28 10.30 -9.48
N LEU A 506 14.59 10.03 -9.65
CA LEU A 506 15.60 10.38 -8.67
C LEU A 506 15.73 11.89 -8.49
N LYS A 507 15.69 12.66 -9.60
CA LYS A 507 15.69 14.11 -9.54
C LYS A 507 14.51 14.61 -8.70
N GLY A 508 13.28 14.14 -9.00
CA GLY A 508 12.08 14.49 -8.24
C GLY A 508 12.18 14.12 -6.76
N TYR A 509 12.76 12.95 -6.45
CA TYR A 509 12.98 12.50 -5.07
C TYR A 509 13.95 13.41 -4.31
N LEU A 510 15.11 13.76 -4.92
CA LEU A 510 16.12 14.63 -4.31
C LEU A 510 15.59 16.07 -4.11
N GLU A 511 14.82 16.59 -5.05
CA GLU A 511 14.17 17.91 -4.92
C GLU A 511 13.15 17.93 -3.77
N GLN A 512 12.42 16.84 -3.54
CA GLN A 512 11.52 16.70 -2.38
C GLN A 512 12.28 16.71 -1.05
N GLU A 513 13.48 16.14 -1.01
CA GLU A 513 14.40 16.21 0.13
C GLU A 513 15.11 17.58 0.26
N ARG A 514 14.77 18.55 -0.59
CA ARG A 514 15.37 19.90 -0.64
C ARG A 514 16.85 19.88 -0.96
N ARG A 515 17.33 18.89 -1.69
CA ARG A 515 18.70 18.85 -2.18
C ARG A 515 18.83 19.70 -3.45
N THR A 516 19.96 20.38 -3.56
CA THR A 516 20.30 21.11 -4.79
C THR A 516 20.72 20.11 -5.86
N VAL A 517 20.01 20.15 -6.99
CA VAL A 517 20.29 19.32 -8.16
C VAL A 517 20.74 20.25 -9.30
N LYS A 518 21.87 19.95 -9.89
CA LYS A 518 22.40 20.65 -11.06
C LYS A 518 22.35 19.73 -12.29
N GLU A 519 22.40 20.32 -13.47
CA GLU A 519 22.47 19.58 -14.73
C GLU A 519 23.60 20.15 -15.60
N VAL A 520 24.29 19.26 -16.30
CA VAL A 520 25.19 19.60 -17.39
C VAL A 520 24.72 18.94 -18.67
N GLU A 521 24.55 19.74 -19.72
CA GLU A 521 24.12 19.24 -21.03
C GLU A 521 25.26 19.37 -22.03
N TYR A 522 25.59 18.26 -22.72
CA TYR A 522 26.64 18.24 -23.75
C TYR A 522 26.06 17.81 -25.12
N SER A 523 26.74 18.21 -26.20
CA SER A 523 26.22 17.95 -27.57
C SER A 523 26.77 16.67 -28.18
N SER A 524 28.10 16.48 -28.17
CA SER A 524 28.76 15.31 -28.82
C SER A 524 29.57 14.48 -27.82
N VAL A 525 30.54 15.09 -27.18
CA VAL A 525 31.40 14.52 -26.14
C VAL A 525 31.44 15.56 -25.03
N LEU A 526 31.31 15.11 -23.80
CA LEU A 526 31.41 15.96 -22.61
C LEU A 526 32.87 16.46 -22.45
N THR A 527 33.01 17.69 -22.06
CA THR A 527 34.31 18.30 -21.79
C THR A 527 34.52 18.61 -20.31
N CYS A 528 35.77 18.72 -19.88
CA CYS A 528 36.08 19.09 -18.49
C CYS A 528 35.62 20.53 -18.21
N GLU A 529 35.73 21.41 -19.18
CA GLU A 529 35.32 22.82 -19.10
C GLU A 529 33.81 22.93 -18.85
N GLU A 530 32.97 22.13 -19.55
CA GLU A 530 31.50 22.08 -19.31
C GLU A 530 31.15 21.58 -17.89
N LEU A 531 31.95 20.64 -17.34
CA LEU A 531 31.78 20.19 -15.95
C LEU A 531 32.16 21.33 -14.98
N LEU A 532 33.28 22.03 -15.19
CA LEU A 532 33.74 23.10 -14.32
C LEU A 532 32.81 24.33 -14.28
N GLU A 533 31.96 24.52 -15.29
CA GLU A 533 30.90 25.56 -15.25
C GLU A 533 29.80 25.27 -14.22
N VAL A 534 29.64 24.00 -13.83
CA VAL A 534 28.52 23.55 -13.00
C VAL A 534 28.99 23.15 -11.60
N VAL A 535 30.15 22.52 -11.47
CA VAL A 535 30.64 21.96 -10.20
C VAL A 535 31.52 22.97 -9.41
N ASN A 536 31.45 22.85 -8.08
CA ASN A 536 32.42 23.48 -7.20
C ASN A 536 33.46 22.42 -6.76
N VAL A 537 34.71 22.57 -7.20
CA VAL A 537 35.80 21.61 -6.92
C VAL A 537 36.12 21.44 -5.43
N ASN A 538 35.63 22.34 -4.56
CA ASN A 538 35.80 22.26 -3.12
C ASN A 538 34.65 21.53 -2.42
N GLU A 539 33.61 21.15 -3.16
CA GLU A 539 32.45 20.42 -2.65
C GLU A 539 32.46 18.97 -3.16
N LYS A 540 31.89 18.06 -2.37
CA LYS A 540 31.72 16.67 -2.81
C LYS A 540 30.68 16.61 -3.90
N THR A 541 30.97 15.96 -5.02
CA THR A 541 30.07 15.93 -6.18
C THR A 541 29.72 14.50 -6.58
N LEU A 542 28.42 14.22 -6.70
CA LEU A 542 27.89 12.98 -7.25
C LEU A 542 27.40 13.23 -8.69
N PHE A 543 28.03 12.57 -9.64
CA PHE A 543 27.61 12.60 -11.04
C PHE A 543 26.67 11.46 -11.35
N ILE A 544 25.55 11.76 -12.02
CA ILE A 544 24.55 10.77 -12.44
C ILE A 544 24.27 10.99 -13.93
N PRO A 545 24.78 10.12 -14.82
CA PRO A 545 24.42 10.20 -16.23
C PRO A 545 22.94 9.86 -16.43
N THR A 546 22.25 10.51 -17.37
CA THR A 546 20.86 10.20 -17.70
C THR A 546 20.72 9.01 -18.66
N SER A 547 21.83 8.37 -19.04
CA SER A 547 21.90 7.21 -19.93
C SER A 547 22.99 6.25 -19.47
N GLY A 548 22.68 4.95 -19.41
CA GLY A 548 23.62 3.88 -19.01
C GLY A 548 24.34 3.19 -20.18
N THR A 549 24.18 3.66 -21.42
CA THR A 549 24.73 2.97 -22.60
C THR A 549 26.27 3.06 -22.69
N LYS A 550 26.88 2.07 -23.38
CA LYS A 550 28.33 2.06 -23.67
C LYS A 550 28.77 3.34 -24.43
N ALA A 551 27.93 3.87 -25.31
CA ALA A 551 28.18 5.11 -26.01
C ALA A 551 28.21 6.32 -25.05
N SER A 552 27.32 6.38 -24.06
CA SER A 552 27.34 7.42 -23.04
C SER A 552 28.62 7.37 -22.21
N LEU A 553 29.05 6.17 -21.77
CA LEU A 553 30.30 5.97 -21.05
C LEU A 553 31.51 6.53 -21.83
N SER A 554 31.66 6.15 -23.11
CA SER A 554 32.77 6.61 -23.95
C SER A 554 32.77 8.13 -24.16
N GLN A 555 31.66 8.82 -24.05
CA GLN A 555 31.52 10.25 -24.26
C GLN A 555 31.74 11.07 -22.98
N MET A 556 31.55 10.49 -21.78
CA MET A 556 31.66 11.24 -20.53
C MET A 556 32.88 10.88 -19.69
N ILE A 557 33.35 9.62 -19.71
CA ILE A 557 34.47 9.17 -18.87
C ILE A 557 35.74 10.01 -19.08
N PRO A 558 36.17 10.37 -20.31
CA PRO A 558 37.37 11.17 -20.50
C PRO A 558 37.32 12.51 -19.78
N ALA A 559 36.17 13.19 -19.77
CA ALA A 559 36.00 14.47 -19.08
C ALA A 559 36.03 14.29 -17.55
N LEU A 560 35.39 13.26 -17.02
CA LEU A 560 35.38 12.95 -15.58
C LEU A 560 36.78 12.60 -15.08
N LYS A 561 37.57 11.85 -15.86
CA LYS A 561 38.98 11.55 -15.55
C LYS A 561 39.83 12.82 -15.55
N LYS A 562 39.71 13.63 -16.61
CA LYS A 562 40.44 14.91 -16.70
C LYS A 562 40.09 15.83 -15.52
N LEU A 563 38.83 15.92 -15.16
CA LEU A 563 38.38 16.70 -13.99
C LEU A 563 39.08 16.23 -12.71
N LYS A 564 39.17 14.90 -12.51
CA LYS A 564 39.80 14.29 -11.34
C LYS A 564 41.33 14.53 -11.34
N ASP A 565 41.99 14.39 -12.50
CA ASP A 565 43.42 14.58 -12.65
C ASP A 565 43.82 16.05 -12.39
N GLU A 566 43.04 17.01 -12.89
CA GLU A 566 43.29 18.46 -12.68
C GLU A 566 42.92 18.92 -11.26
N ASN A 567 42.03 18.17 -10.55
CA ASN A 567 41.56 18.50 -9.21
C ASN A 567 41.67 17.29 -8.26
N PRO A 568 42.88 16.83 -7.93
CA PRO A 568 43.11 15.57 -7.19
C PRO A 568 42.54 15.56 -5.77
N VAL A 569 42.24 16.72 -5.19
CA VAL A 569 41.64 16.86 -3.85
C VAL A 569 40.11 16.86 -3.89
N MET A 570 39.53 16.98 -5.07
CA MET A 570 38.09 16.96 -5.25
C MET A 570 37.55 15.56 -4.94
N GLU A 571 36.58 15.49 -4.06
CA GLU A 571 35.88 14.27 -3.73
C GLU A 571 34.66 14.10 -4.68
N SER A 572 34.73 13.12 -5.58
CA SER A 572 33.69 12.86 -6.55
C SER A 572 33.38 11.37 -6.69
N ALA A 573 32.15 11.06 -7.03
CA ALA A 573 31.68 9.72 -7.35
C ALA A 573 30.75 9.77 -8.56
N VAL A 574 30.58 8.64 -9.24
CA VAL A 574 29.65 8.49 -10.36
C VAL A 574 28.73 7.34 -10.06
N VAL A 575 27.40 7.56 -10.12
CA VAL A 575 26.42 6.48 -9.99
C VAL A 575 25.83 6.15 -11.36
N GLY A 576 25.99 4.91 -11.77
CA GLY A 576 25.50 4.38 -13.04
C GLY A 576 24.37 3.37 -12.88
N TYR A 577 24.25 2.49 -13.83
CA TYR A 577 23.07 1.64 -14.06
C TYR A 577 23.42 0.16 -14.15
N PRO A 578 22.45 -0.76 -14.06
CA PRO A 578 22.67 -2.22 -14.15
C PRO A 578 23.44 -2.65 -15.38
N GLU A 579 23.28 -1.96 -16.52
CA GLU A 579 24.00 -2.29 -17.76
C GLU A 579 25.52 -2.17 -17.63
N TRP A 580 26.01 -1.41 -16.64
CA TRP A 580 27.46 -1.26 -16.43
C TRP A 580 28.13 -2.57 -16.01
N SER A 581 27.35 -3.50 -15.42
CA SER A 581 27.86 -4.85 -15.15
C SER A 581 28.32 -5.59 -16.40
N VAL A 582 27.65 -5.38 -17.54
CA VAL A 582 28.00 -5.98 -18.83
C VAL A 582 29.26 -5.34 -19.44
N TYR A 583 29.55 -4.08 -19.09
CA TYR A 583 30.68 -3.33 -19.60
C TYR A 583 31.89 -3.33 -18.65
N MET A 584 31.76 -3.99 -17.50
CA MET A 584 32.70 -3.90 -16.39
C MET A 584 34.14 -4.23 -16.81
N GLU A 585 34.35 -5.30 -17.56
CA GLU A 585 35.72 -5.71 -17.98
C GLU A 585 36.35 -4.69 -18.92
N ASP A 586 35.60 -4.10 -19.84
CA ASP A 586 36.08 -3.10 -20.79
C ASP A 586 36.47 -1.76 -20.10
N TRP A 587 35.77 -1.44 -18.98
CA TRP A 587 35.87 -0.13 -18.33
C TRP A 587 36.41 -0.19 -16.89
N LYS A 588 36.91 -1.33 -16.45
CA LYS A 588 37.32 -1.59 -15.05
C LYS A 588 38.23 -0.53 -14.47
N GLN A 589 39.32 -0.22 -15.16
CA GLN A 589 40.28 0.78 -14.71
C GLN A 589 39.70 2.21 -14.69
N ASP A 590 38.85 2.50 -15.67
CA ASP A 590 38.16 3.79 -15.71
C ASP A 590 37.16 3.93 -14.58
N PHE A 591 36.43 2.88 -14.27
CA PHE A 591 35.48 2.85 -13.14
C PHE A 591 36.20 3.08 -11.81
N HIS A 592 37.37 2.47 -11.59
CA HIS A 592 38.18 2.76 -10.42
C HIS A 592 38.61 4.23 -10.37
N THR A 593 39.05 4.79 -11.51
CA THR A 593 39.50 6.17 -11.58
C THR A 593 38.41 7.18 -11.23
N ILE A 594 37.20 6.97 -11.72
CA ILE A 594 36.08 7.91 -11.49
C ILE A 594 35.26 7.58 -10.23
N ASN A 595 35.72 6.63 -9.40
CA ASN A 595 35.00 6.21 -8.20
C ASN A 595 33.55 5.79 -8.54
N ALA A 596 33.40 4.84 -9.48
CA ALA A 596 32.11 4.44 -10.02
C ALA A 596 31.34 3.55 -9.06
N HIS A 597 30.07 3.82 -8.97
CA HIS A 597 29.08 2.99 -8.28
C HIS A 597 27.99 2.60 -9.27
N PHE A 598 27.44 1.41 -9.13
CA PHE A 598 26.22 1.04 -9.83
C PHE A 598 25.43 0.00 -9.04
N TYR A 599 24.17 -0.15 -9.36
CA TYR A 599 23.30 -1.17 -8.77
C TYR A 599 23.00 -2.24 -9.81
N SER A 600 22.77 -3.48 -9.35
CA SER A 600 22.44 -4.60 -10.23
C SER A 600 21.56 -5.64 -9.53
N ARG A 601 20.73 -6.35 -10.31
CA ARG A 601 19.96 -7.51 -9.82
C ARG A 601 20.83 -8.75 -9.66
N VAL A 602 21.94 -8.80 -10.35
CA VAL A 602 22.87 -9.94 -10.37
C VAL A 602 24.31 -9.43 -10.31
N PHE A 603 25.16 -10.18 -9.59
CA PHE A 603 26.58 -9.94 -9.57
C PHE A 603 27.32 -11.26 -9.33
N VAL A 604 28.37 -11.52 -10.10
CA VAL A 604 29.21 -12.72 -9.95
C VAL A 604 30.53 -12.33 -9.28
N ASP A 605 30.80 -12.92 -8.12
CA ASP A 605 32.13 -12.85 -7.51
C ASP A 605 32.95 -14.09 -7.91
N GLU A 606 33.73 -13.96 -8.96
CA GLU A 606 34.58 -15.07 -9.46
C GLU A 606 35.62 -15.55 -8.46
N LYS A 607 35.89 -14.81 -7.38
CA LYS A 607 36.82 -15.18 -6.30
C LYS A 607 36.16 -15.98 -5.19
N ALA A 608 34.84 -16.11 -5.22
CA ALA A 608 34.11 -16.89 -4.22
C ALA A 608 34.42 -18.38 -4.40
N LYS A 609 34.64 -19.08 -3.28
CA LYS A 609 34.91 -20.54 -3.29
C LYS A 609 33.81 -21.36 -3.94
N ASP A 610 32.57 -20.94 -3.76
CA ASP A 610 31.41 -21.63 -4.32
C ASP A 610 31.33 -21.47 -5.83
N PHE A 611 31.86 -20.36 -6.38
CA PHE A 611 31.97 -20.14 -7.82
C PHE A 611 32.92 -21.16 -8.48
N GLU A 612 34.14 -21.30 -7.99
CA GLU A 612 35.11 -22.28 -8.51
C GLU A 612 34.59 -23.72 -8.36
N LYS A 613 33.97 -24.04 -7.23
CA LYS A 613 33.35 -25.36 -6.97
C LYS A 613 32.28 -25.66 -8.01
N PHE A 614 31.33 -24.73 -8.21
CA PHE A 614 30.23 -24.93 -9.16
C PHE A 614 30.76 -25.16 -10.58
N ASN A 615 31.65 -24.30 -11.08
CA ASN A 615 32.18 -24.42 -12.44
C ASN A 615 32.91 -25.75 -12.65
N SER A 616 33.69 -26.18 -11.66
CA SER A 616 34.37 -27.47 -11.72
C SER A 616 33.42 -28.65 -11.75
N GLU A 617 32.31 -28.59 -10.97
CA GLU A 617 31.29 -29.63 -10.97
C GLU A 617 30.47 -29.60 -12.27
N TYR A 618 30.11 -28.38 -12.77
CA TYR A 618 29.39 -28.23 -14.02
C TYR A 618 30.14 -28.84 -15.17
N LEU A 619 31.41 -28.48 -15.36
CA LEU A 619 32.28 -29.07 -16.37
C LEU A 619 32.44 -30.58 -16.23
N LYS A 620 32.57 -31.09 -14.98
CA LYS A 620 32.67 -32.52 -14.71
C LYS A 620 31.40 -33.29 -15.11
N TRP A 621 30.23 -32.74 -14.86
CA TRP A 621 28.94 -33.43 -15.12
C TRP A 621 28.50 -33.32 -16.57
N TYR A 622 28.75 -32.21 -17.21
CA TYR A 622 28.19 -31.92 -18.54
C TYR A 622 29.25 -31.88 -19.66
N GLY A 623 30.54 -31.81 -19.31
CA GLY A 623 31.65 -31.83 -20.28
C GLY A 623 31.74 -30.56 -21.15
N GLU A 624 31.11 -29.48 -20.74
CA GLU A 624 31.08 -28.21 -21.46
C GLU A 624 31.09 -27.04 -20.49
N ASP A 625 31.54 -25.87 -20.96
CA ASP A 625 31.49 -24.64 -20.21
C ASP A 625 30.10 -23.98 -20.28
N LEU A 626 29.83 -23.06 -19.37
CA LEU A 626 28.61 -22.26 -19.37
C LEU A 626 28.55 -21.34 -20.59
N ILE A 627 27.34 -21.05 -21.04
CA ILE A 627 27.09 -20.09 -22.12
C ILE A 627 27.24 -18.68 -21.56
N GLU A 628 28.05 -17.85 -22.22
CA GLU A 628 28.19 -16.46 -21.85
C GLU A 628 26.86 -15.70 -22.02
N SER A 629 26.29 -15.29 -20.89
CA SER A 629 25.02 -14.54 -20.82
C SER A 629 24.95 -13.76 -19.50
N THR A 630 24.16 -12.69 -19.50
CA THR A 630 23.86 -11.92 -18.28
C THR A 630 22.34 -11.74 -18.18
N PRO A 631 21.70 -12.37 -17.18
CA PRO A 631 22.25 -13.31 -16.19
C PRO A 631 22.75 -14.61 -16.85
N CYS A 632 23.70 -15.32 -16.22
CA CYS A 632 24.10 -16.67 -16.60
C CYS A 632 23.00 -17.65 -16.14
N PHE A 633 22.42 -18.41 -17.07
CA PHE A 633 21.29 -19.27 -16.79
C PHE A 633 21.67 -20.49 -15.93
N GLY A 634 22.90 -20.99 -16.01
CA GLY A 634 23.38 -22.06 -15.16
C GLY A 634 23.45 -21.63 -13.69
N TYR A 635 24.01 -20.45 -13.41
CA TYR A 635 24.03 -19.90 -12.06
C TYR A 635 22.62 -19.59 -11.56
N LEU A 636 21.76 -19.03 -12.40
CA LEU A 636 20.37 -18.72 -12.06
C LEU A 636 19.58 -19.98 -11.69
N GLY A 637 19.77 -21.07 -12.44
CA GLY A 637 19.16 -22.36 -12.14
C GLY A 637 19.64 -22.94 -10.81
N TYR A 638 20.95 -22.82 -10.57
CA TYR A 638 21.54 -23.27 -9.31
C TYR A 638 21.06 -22.45 -8.11
N ASP A 639 21.11 -21.12 -8.20
CA ASP A 639 20.73 -20.24 -7.10
C ASP A 639 19.26 -20.38 -6.73
N THR A 640 18.37 -20.36 -7.73
CA THR A 640 16.93 -20.53 -7.51
C THR A 640 16.59 -21.94 -7.00
N GLY A 641 17.16 -22.96 -7.61
CA GLY A 641 16.98 -24.34 -7.16
C GLY A 641 17.44 -24.53 -5.71
N LYS A 642 18.65 -24.07 -5.39
CA LYS A 642 19.22 -24.22 -4.05
C LYS A 642 18.41 -23.50 -2.99
N TYR A 643 17.97 -22.26 -3.26
CA TYR A 643 17.14 -21.49 -2.35
C TYR A 643 15.79 -22.17 -2.10
N PHE A 644 14.99 -22.35 -3.15
CA PHE A 644 13.61 -22.82 -2.99
C PHE A 644 13.55 -24.26 -2.45
N LEU A 645 14.37 -25.17 -2.96
CA LEU A 645 14.39 -26.54 -2.46
C LEU A 645 14.86 -26.59 -1.00
N SER A 646 15.89 -25.81 -0.61
CA SER A 646 16.36 -25.78 0.78
C SER A 646 15.30 -25.23 1.73
N GLU A 647 14.62 -24.15 1.34
CA GLU A 647 13.57 -23.54 2.17
C GLU A 647 12.37 -24.48 2.30
N MET A 648 11.98 -25.17 1.24
CA MET A 648 10.92 -26.18 1.31
C MET A 648 11.29 -27.36 2.19
N CYS A 649 12.55 -27.82 2.15
CA CYS A 649 13.02 -28.88 3.05
C CYS A 649 13.01 -28.46 4.53
N LYS A 650 13.31 -27.19 4.82
CA LYS A 650 13.34 -26.68 6.22
C LYS A 650 11.94 -26.40 6.75
N ASN A 651 11.12 -25.74 5.98
CA ASN A 651 9.92 -25.04 6.42
C ASN A 651 8.63 -25.58 5.77
N GLY A 652 8.71 -26.58 4.88
CA GLY A 652 7.55 -27.06 4.10
C GLY A 652 6.97 -25.95 3.24
N LYS A 653 5.65 -25.92 3.08
CA LYS A 653 4.95 -24.84 2.32
C LYS A 653 4.89 -23.51 3.06
N ASP A 654 5.20 -23.47 4.36
CA ASP A 654 5.28 -22.24 5.16
C ASP A 654 6.63 -21.51 5.06
N PHE A 655 7.50 -21.94 4.16
CA PHE A 655 8.81 -21.31 3.97
C PHE A 655 8.71 -19.80 3.69
N ASN A 656 7.62 -19.35 3.14
CA ASN A 656 7.32 -17.95 2.84
C ASN A 656 7.20 -17.02 4.07
N GLN A 657 7.02 -17.57 5.28
CA GLN A 657 6.87 -16.76 6.50
C GLN A 657 8.18 -16.52 7.23
N ASN A 658 9.17 -17.39 6.98
CA ASN A 658 10.46 -17.39 7.67
C ASN A 658 11.62 -17.40 6.67
N SER A 659 11.46 -16.77 5.50
CA SER A 659 12.50 -16.73 4.49
C SER A 659 13.78 -16.11 5.04
N SER A 660 14.88 -16.82 4.87
CA SER A 660 16.21 -16.33 5.22
C SER A 660 16.82 -15.60 4.03
N GLU A 661 17.62 -14.58 4.30
CA GLU A 661 18.51 -13.98 3.29
C GLU A 661 19.36 -15.10 2.67
N TYR A 662 19.47 -15.09 1.34
CA TYR A 662 20.28 -16.03 0.58
C TYR A 662 21.24 -15.27 -0.34
N VAL A 663 22.49 -15.63 -0.30
CA VAL A 663 23.52 -15.14 -1.23
C VAL A 663 23.96 -16.32 -2.09
N GLY A 664 23.70 -16.23 -3.38
CA GLY A 664 24.04 -17.25 -4.38
C GLY A 664 25.29 -16.94 -5.15
N LEU A 665 25.48 -17.64 -6.29
CA LEU A 665 26.62 -17.45 -7.19
C LEU A 665 26.54 -16.12 -7.96
N GLN A 666 25.32 -15.73 -8.34
CA GLN A 666 25.08 -14.45 -9.02
C GLN A 666 23.82 -13.74 -8.50
N SER A 667 22.89 -14.46 -7.84
CA SER A 667 21.62 -13.91 -7.40
C SER A 667 21.53 -13.97 -5.87
N SER A 668 20.97 -12.93 -5.27
CA SER A 668 20.62 -12.93 -3.84
C SER A 668 19.11 -12.82 -3.69
N PHE A 669 18.59 -13.45 -2.64
CA PHE A 669 17.16 -13.48 -2.39
C PHE A 669 16.83 -13.02 -0.97
N GLU A 670 15.96 -12.04 -0.91
CA GLU A 670 15.26 -11.59 0.28
C GLU A 670 13.82 -11.27 -0.15
N PHE A 671 12.89 -12.15 0.18
CA PHE A 671 11.52 -12.03 -0.30
C PHE A 671 10.62 -11.36 0.73
N ASP A 672 9.90 -10.33 0.29
CA ASP A 672 8.86 -9.68 1.08
C ASP A 672 7.56 -9.54 0.27
N ARG A 673 6.42 -9.43 0.98
CA ARG A 673 5.13 -9.14 0.36
C ARG A 673 4.93 -7.64 0.25
N ILE A 674 4.45 -7.18 -0.89
CA ILE A 674 4.10 -5.77 -1.07
C ILE A 674 2.90 -5.39 -0.21
N ASN A 675 1.95 -6.32 -0.08
CA ASN A 675 0.74 -6.15 0.73
C ASN A 675 0.26 -7.52 1.28
N SER A 676 -0.80 -7.53 2.08
CA SER A 676 -1.29 -8.73 2.76
C SER A 676 -1.85 -9.82 1.82
N TRP A 677 -2.15 -9.50 0.58
CA TRP A 677 -2.77 -10.41 -0.42
C TRP A 677 -1.91 -10.65 -1.65
N SER A 678 -0.78 -9.97 -1.80
CA SER A 678 0.14 -10.15 -2.92
C SER A 678 1.01 -11.40 -2.77
N GLY A 679 1.70 -11.76 -3.84
CA GLY A 679 2.84 -12.65 -3.82
C GLY A 679 4.08 -12.00 -3.21
N PHE A 680 5.20 -12.62 -3.40
CA PHE A 680 6.50 -12.25 -2.87
C PHE A 680 7.37 -11.63 -3.95
N VAL A 681 8.04 -10.55 -3.61
CA VAL A 681 8.99 -9.88 -4.50
C VAL A 681 10.36 -9.88 -3.85
N ASN A 682 11.37 -10.27 -4.61
CA ASN A 682 12.74 -10.19 -4.16
C ASN A 682 13.13 -8.72 -3.93
N GLN A 683 13.76 -8.44 -2.80
CA GLN A 683 14.24 -7.11 -2.41
C GLN A 683 15.76 -6.99 -2.54
N ALA A 684 16.48 -8.11 -2.65
CA ALA A 684 17.93 -8.12 -2.66
C ALA A 684 18.51 -7.43 -3.91
N LEU A 685 19.26 -6.37 -3.70
CA LEU A 685 19.91 -5.54 -4.73
C LEU A 685 21.39 -5.43 -4.47
N TYR A 686 22.22 -5.72 -5.48
CA TYR A 686 23.66 -5.50 -5.39
C TYR A 686 24.00 -4.04 -5.62
N LEU A 687 24.77 -3.48 -4.70
CA LEU A 687 25.43 -2.18 -4.84
C LEU A 687 26.92 -2.44 -5.05
N VAL A 688 27.43 -2.05 -6.20
CA VAL A 688 28.81 -2.32 -6.63
C VAL A 688 29.58 -1.01 -6.64
N HIS A 689 30.73 -0.98 -5.98
CA HIS A 689 31.59 0.18 -5.83
C HIS A 689 33.02 -0.12 -6.27
N PHE A 690 33.52 0.62 -7.25
CA PHE A 690 34.89 0.57 -7.72
C PHE A 690 35.76 1.59 -6.96
N THR A 691 36.41 1.13 -5.92
CA THR A 691 37.25 2.00 -5.08
C THR A 691 38.54 2.46 -5.78
N SER A 692 39.09 3.56 -5.33
CA SER A 692 40.38 4.11 -5.85
C SER A 692 41.60 3.21 -5.59
N ASN A 693 41.49 2.16 -4.78
CA ASN A 693 42.55 1.19 -4.46
C ASN A 693 42.42 -0.10 -5.28
N ASP A 694 41.80 -0.06 -6.44
CA ASP A 694 41.59 -1.19 -7.34
C ASP A 694 40.79 -2.36 -6.71
N LYS A 695 39.98 -2.07 -5.70
CA LYS A 695 39.06 -3.04 -5.11
C LYS A 695 37.63 -2.81 -5.59
N ILE A 696 36.92 -3.89 -5.81
CA ILE A 696 35.47 -3.86 -6.01
C ILE A 696 34.83 -4.25 -4.67
N GLU A 697 34.08 -3.34 -4.12
CA GLU A 697 33.29 -3.56 -2.91
C GLU A 697 31.84 -3.85 -3.30
N ILE A 698 31.24 -4.85 -2.69
CA ILE A 698 29.89 -5.32 -2.98
C ILE A 698 29.11 -5.29 -1.70
N THR A 699 27.95 -4.64 -1.74
CA THR A 699 26.97 -4.66 -0.65
C THR A 699 25.66 -5.16 -1.22
N ILE A 700 24.98 -6.03 -0.48
CA ILE A 700 23.63 -6.48 -0.79
C ILE A 700 22.69 -5.67 0.12
N LYS A 701 21.69 -5.04 -0.49
CA LYS A 701 20.66 -4.28 0.20
C LYS A 701 19.37 -5.04 0.09
#